data_14ec37034a59e455e0e12471e41932fa
#
_entry.id   14ec37034a59e455e0e12471e41932fa
#
_cell.length_a   1.000
_cell.length_b   1.000
_cell.length_c   1.000
_cell.angle_alpha   90.00
_cell.angle_beta   90.00
_cell.angle_gamma   90.00
#
_symmetry.space_group_name_H-M   'P 1'
#
loop_
_entity.id
_entity.type
_entity.pdbx_description
1 polymer ?
#
loop_
_entity_poly.entity_id
_entity_poly.type
_entity_poly.pdbx_seq_one_letter_code
_entity_poly.pdbx_strand_id
1 'polypeptide(L)'
;MSASRTERLLNLLIALLNTTYGLRRSELREKVYHDTSSTDVAFGRMFERDKGELRRFGFDVETVTDKGWGSDDPATTRYRIGKDSNRLPVVSLTPAECTVLMLAAQLWEHAALGSAALNAVRKLQASGGLVDAELPAGVQPRIRPAGQAFEDLVAAMHAQHPVSFRYLAGSTGREEERLVEPWGLGSRFGQWYLVAHDRARGEKRFFRLSRLTSAVTVLEKERFTPPAGFNMRAELARLEELPVRTAAVDVQPGRLRGLRKRALPGPAAETGAESGAVMPGTGRDRLSVPFRDIETLAEELASYGPLAVAVSPPELVSSVRRRLAAAADFAVAPVPPVAFPAVSSPAAAFPAVSSLAPAFSPGKPRHGRKRTSEDQLSRMLQLVPFLVHNQGLHISDVAQKFGITRQELEADLRILICSGLPEGYPDDLLDIQWDDDHVTISEHLDLNRPVRFTVEEACALLTGLETLNGLPELAEGSALESVTLKLMAAAGEEGLKAAALSGPEVGPGNSAALETAREAIRTGTQLRLRYFSPLLDTVSERSIDPLRLYSLDNTWYLEAYCHSALGLRNFRLDRIEALESTGLPVSETAAPGGSFPVKLFTPNDDDTVVVVELTRRGTGLADEYYAERTAELPGGGLLAEIRFGSTAWLPMFVAQHGGTARILQPEELAEASREWLAAGLANYED
;
A
#
# COMPACT_ATOMS: atom_id res chain seq x y z
N MET A 1 -1.28 -9.32 41.82
CA MET A 1 -1.72 -8.52 40.62
C MET A 1 -1.87 -9.49 39.48
N SER A 2 -2.97 -9.49 38.77
CA SER A 2 -3.15 -10.39 37.60
C SER A 2 -2.08 -10.03 36.55
N ALA A 3 -1.29 -11.02 36.11
CA ALA A 3 -0.30 -10.85 35.06
C ALA A 3 -0.96 -10.24 33.81
N SER A 4 -0.30 -9.28 33.18
CA SER A 4 -0.83 -8.68 31.95
C SER A 4 -0.94 -9.77 30.88
N ARG A 5 -1.88 -9.63 29.93
CA ARG A 5 -2.01 -10.60 28.82
C ARG A 5 -0.68 -10.82 28.09
N THR A 6 0.08 -9.77 27.91
CA THR A 6 1.38 -9.79 27.23
C THR A 6 2.42 -10.59 28.02
N GLU A 7 2.51 -10.37 29.32
CA GLU A 7 3.40 -11.08 30.24
C GLU A 7 3.07 -12.59 30.27
N ARG A 8 1.80 -12.93 30.33
CA ARG A 8 1.35 -14.34 30.28
C ARG A 8 1.72 -15.02 28.97
N LEU A 9 1.53 -14.36 27.82
CA LEU A 9 1.91 -14.89 26.52
C LEU A 9 3.41 -15.08 26.38
N LEU A 10 4.20 -14.14 26.91
CA LEU A 10 5.65 -14.22 26.91
C LEU A 10 6.13 -15.37 27.82
N ASN A 11 5.60 -15.50 29.02
CA ASN A 11 5.92 -16.61 29.93
C ASN A 11 5.51 -17.96 29.34
N LEU A 12 4.36 -18.06 28.67
CA LEU A 12 3.95 -19.27 27.94
C LEU A 12 4.96 -19.61 26.83
N LEU A 13 5.37 -18.63 26.07
CA LEU A 13 6.36 -18.80 25.01
C LEU A 13 7.70 -19.30 25.55
N ILE A 14 8.25 -18.64 26.58
CA ILE A 14 9.52 -19.02 27.22
C ILE A 14 9.42 -20.45 27.79
N ALA A 15 8.34 -20.78 28.47
CA ALA A 15 8.13 -22.12 29.01
C ALA A 15 8.09 -23.20 27.91
N LEU A 16 7.42 -22.94 26.78
CA LEU A 16 7.32 -23.88 25.68
C LEU A 16 8.61 -24.00 24.83
N LEU A 17 9.41 -22.94 24.74
CA LEU A 17 10.72 -22.95 24.03
C LEU A 17 11.79 -23.68 24.83
N ASN A 18 11.79 -23.53 26.16
CA ASN A 18 12.84 -24.06 27.02
C ASN A 18 12.58 -25.47 27.55
N THR A 19 11.49 -26.12 27.11
CA THR A 19 11.23 -27.52 27.45
C THR A 19 11.76 -28.48 26.40
N THR A 20 12.50 -29.51 26.81
CA THR A 20 12.99 -30.57 25.92
C THR A 20 11.91 -31.62 25.62
N TYR A 21 11.13 -31.98 26.64
CA TYR A 21 10.15 -33.06 26.57
C TYR A 21 8.69 -32.61 26.36
N GLY A 22 8.47 -31.27 26.40
CA GLY A 22 7.15 -30.67 26.39
C GLY A 22 6.50 -30.64 27.77
N LEU A 23 5.64 -29.64 28.00
CA LEU A 23 4.88 -29.46 29.22
C LEU A 23 3.45 -29.96 29.08
N ARG A 24 2.94 -30.63 30.12
CA ARG A 24 1.54 -31.03 30.19
C ARG A 24 0.64 -29.85 30.46
N ARG A 25 -0.64 -29.99 30.13
CA ARG A 25 -1.64 -28.94 30.35
C ARG A 25 -1.77 -28.56 31.85
N SER A 26 -1.66 -29.53 32.74
CA SER A 26 -1.65 -29.32 34.20
C SER A 26 -0.43 -28.51 34.66
N GLU A 27 0.77 -28.84 34.13
CA GLU A 27 2.01 -28.12 34.43
C GLU A 27 1.97 -26.67 33.93
N LEU A 28 1.43 -26.45 32.72
CA LEU A 28 1.25 -25.10 32.18
C LEU A 28 0.27 -24.28 33.01
N ARG A 29 -0.83 -24.91 33.50
CA ARG A 29 -1.78 -24.24 34.38
C ARG A 29 -1.13 -23.78 35.68
N GLU A 30 -0.36 -24.63 36.30
CA GLU A 30 0.33 -24.35 37.57
C GLU A 30 1.42 -23.32 37.39
N LYS A 31 2.21 -23.42 36.33
CA LYS A 31 3.43 -22.62 36.10
C LYS A 31 3.19 -21.26 35.44
N VAL A 32 2.27 -21.18 34.50
CA VAL A 32 2.07 -19.97 33.66
C VAL A 32 0.75 -19.28 33.97
N TYR A 33 -0.28 -20.04 34.38
CA TYR A 33 -1.64 -19.52 34.61
C TYR A 33 -2.04 -19.51 36.07
N HIS A 34 -1.08 -19.60 37.02
CA HIS A 34 -1.32 -19.69 38.46
C HIS A 34 -2.15 -18.52 39.01
N ASP A 35 -1.98 -17.30 38.48
CA ASP A 35 -2.74 -16.12 38.89
C ASP A 35 -4.19 -16.09 38.41
N THR A 36 -4.60 -17.06 37.58
CA THR A 36 -5.96 -17.12 37.05
C THR A 36 -6.80 -18.11 37.84
N SER A 37 -7.67 -17.59 38.71
CA SER A 37 -8.65 -18.41 39.46
C SER A 37 -9.76 -18.97 38.57
N SER A 38 -9.41 -19.47 37.37
CA SER A 38 -10.36 -19.92 36.35
C SER A 38 -10.70 -21.40 36.53
N THR A 39 -11.93 -21.77 36.19
CA THR A 39 -12.34 -23.22 36.08
C THR A 39 -11.53 -23.89 34.96
N ASP A 40 -11.43 -25.25 34.99
CA ASP A 40 -10.71 -25.99 33.94
C ASP A 40 -11.20 -25.70 32.53
N VAL A 41 -12.50 -25.48 32.37
CA VAL A 41 -13.10 -25.12 31.08
C VAL A 41 -12.67 -23.73 30.64
N ALA A 42 -12.61 -22.76 31.56
CA ALA A 42 -12.18 -21.41 31.25
C ALA A 42 -10.68 -21.35 30.95
N PHE A 43 -9.85 -22.04 31.69
CA PHE A 43 -8.44 -22.23 31.43
C PHE A 43 -8.22 -22.85 30.04
N GLY A 44 -8.96 -23.92 29.71
CA GLY A 44 -8.82 -24.55 28.40
C GLY A 44 -9.10 -23.60 27.24
N ARG A 45 -10.15 -22.79 27.32
CA ARG A 45 -10.47 -21.79 26.29
C ARG A 45 -9.39 -20.70 26.20
N MET A 46 -8.85 -20.29 27.32
CA MET A 46 -7.78 -19.28 27.36
C MET A 46 -6.49 -19.81 26.76
N PHE A 47 -6.09 -21.03 27.11
CA PHE A 47 -4.90 -21.67 26.56
C PHE A 47 -5.00 -21.92 25.05
N GLU A 48 -6.16 -22.38 24.53
CA GLU A 48 -6.36 -22.54 23.09
C GLU A 48 -6.27 -21.20 22.34
N ARG A 49 -6.82 -20.13 22.92
CA ARG A 49 -6.70 -18.79 22.35
C ARG A 49 -5.24 -18.31 22.36
N ASP A 50 -4.52 -18.47 23.49
CA ASP A 50 -3.14 -18.05 23.65
C ASP A 50 -2.23 -18.85 22.68
N LYS A 51 -2.47 -20.15 22.46
CA LYS A 51 -1.81 -20.93 21.39
C LYS A 51 -2.08 -20.39 20.00
N GLY A 52 -3.32 -20.00 19.75
CA GLY A 52 -3.70 -19.37 18.48
C GLY A 52 -2.96 -18.07 18.24
N GLU A 53 -2.74 -17.28 19.29
CA GLU A 53 -1.95 -16.05 19.22
C GLU A 53 -0.46 -16.33 18.96
N LEU A 54 0.15 -17.28 19.66
CA LEU A 54 1.55 -17.67 19.41
C LEU A 54 1.76 -18.13 17.96
N ARG A 55 0.80 -18.88 17.39
CA ARG A 55 0.86 -19.26 15.97
C ARG A 55 0.83 -18.06 15.02
N ARG A 56 0.06 -17.02 15.33
CA ARG A 56 0.06 -15.78 14.53
C ARG A 56 1.42 -15.07 14.56
N PHE A 57 2.17 -15.22 15.64
CA PHE A 57 3.54 -14.70 15.74
C PHE A 57 4.60 -15.62 15.09
N GLY A 58 4.19 -16.71 14.48
CA GLY A 58 5.09 -17.65 13.80
C GLY A 58 5.63 -18.77 14.71
N PHE A 59 5.08 -18.94 15.93
CA PHE A 59 5.46 -20.04 16.81
C PHE A 59 4.49 -21.19 16.66
N ASP A 60 4.96 -22.30 16.07
CA ASP A 60 4.17 -23.50 15.94
C ASP A 60 4.27 -24.34 17.23
N VAL A 61 3.14 -24.47 17.93
CA VAL A 61 3.04 -25.27 19.15
C VAL A 61 2.78 -26.72 18.77
N GLU A 62 3.82 -27.53 18.89
CA GLU A 62 3.77 -28.98 18.64
C GLU A 62 3.11 -29.71 19.81
N THR A 63 2.34 -30.76 19.48
CA THR A 63 1.81 -31.71 20.45
C THR A 63 2.64 -32.99 20.38
N VAL A 64 3.19 -33.40 21.51
CA VAL A 64 3.96 -34.65 21.64
C VAL A 64 3.16 -35.60 22.52
N THR A 65 2.82 -36.79 21.99
CA THR A 65 2.23 -37.86 22.76
C THR A 65 3.30 -38.82 23.20
N ASP A 66 3.28 -39.28 24.45
CA ASP A 66 4.19 -40.33 24.93
C ASP A 66 3.90 -41.63 24.14
N LYS A 67 4.81 -41.98 23.24
CA LYS A 67 4.73 -43.23 22.47
C LYS A 67 4.86 -44.44 23.42
N GLY A 68 3.77 -45.02 23.80
CA GLY A 68 3.82 -46.23 24.59
C GLY A 68 2.46 -46.77 25.10
N TRP A 69 1.48 -45.96 25.29
CA TRP A 69 0.16 -46.39 25.75
C TRP A 69 -0.90 -45.66 24.92
N GLY A 70 -1.60 -46.47 24.10
CA GLY A 70 -2.60 -45.99 23.16
C GLY A 70 -3.79 -45.35 23.84
N SER A 71 -3.75 -44.08 24.03
CA SER A 71 -4.94 -43.27 24.22
C SER A 71 -4.65 -41.82 23.80
N ASP A 72 -5.54 -41.25 23.02
CA ASP A 72 -5.69 -39.80 22.80
C ASP A 72 -6.19 -39.10 24.07
N ASP A 73 -5.62 -39.45 25.22
CA ASP A 73 -6.00 -38.83 26.50
C ASP A 73 -5.37 -37.41 26.58
N PRO A 74 -6.20 -36.37 26.67
CA PRO A 74 -5.71 -34.98 26.82
C PRO A 74 -4.78 -34.78 28.04
N ALA A 75 -4.84 -35.69 29.04
CA ALA A 75 -3.98 -35.63 30.24
C ALA A 75 -2.52 -36.02 29.94
N THR A 76 -2.26 -36.78 28.89
CA THR A 76 -0.93 -37.25 28.48
C THR A 76 -0.29 -36.41 27.38
N THR A 77 -1.05 -35.51 26.81
CA THR A 77 -0.56 -34.59 25.74
C THR A 77 0.40 -33.56 26.33
N ARG A 78 1.57 -33.47 25.73
CA ARG A 78 2.59 -32.47 26.05
C ARG A 78 2.70 -31.44 24.92
N TYR A 79 3.00 -30.20 25.26
CA TYR A 79 3.13 -29.06 24.37
C TYR A 79 4.56 -28.57 24.41
N ARG A 80 5.14 -28.27 23.26
CA ARG A 80 6.45 -27.64 23.12
C ARG A 80 6.50 -26.79 21.85
N ILE A 81 7.52 -25.96 21.77
CA ILE A 81 7.89 -25.24 20.54
C ILE A 81 9.25 -25.74 20.09
N GLY A 82 9.35 -26.19 18.85
CA GLY A 82 10.63 -26.66 18.28
C GLY A 82 11.61 -25.51 18.16
N LYS A 83 12.82 -25.66 18.77
CA LYS A 83 13.80 -24.56 18.83
C LYS A 83 14.27 -24.11 17.45
N ASP A 84 14.47 -25.02 16.49
CA ASP A 84 15.02 -24.71 15.17
C ASP A 84 13.96 -24.48 14.11
N SER A 85 12.79 -25.08 14.25
CA SER A 85 11.69 -24.96 13.26
C SER A 85 11.04 -23.57 13.26
N ASN A 86 11.18 -22.80 14.33
CA ASN A 86 10.49 -21.52 14.55
C ASN A 86 11.43 -20.29 14.47
N ARG A 87 12.71 -20.51 14.21
CA ARG A 87 13.72 -19.45 14.11
C ARG A 87 13.94 -19.04 12.67
N LEU A 88 14.14 -17.75 12.44
CA LEU A 88 14.58 -17.25 11.14
C LEU A 88 15.97 -17.78 10.85
N PRO A 89 16.20 -18.46 9.70
CA PRO A 89 17.55 -18.84 9.28
C PRO A 89 18.43 -17.59 9.18
N VAL A 90 19.73 -17.77 9.45
CA VAL A 90 20.70 -16.68 9.22
C VAL A 90 20.79 -16.40 7.74
N VAL A 91 20.38 -15.23 7.32
CA VAL A 91 20.44 -14.77 5.92
C VAL A 91 21.63 -13.83 5.78
N SER A 92 22.72 -14.31 5.21
CA SER A 92 23.87 -13.45 4.92
C SER A 92 23.61 -12.64 3.66
N LEU A 93 23.51 -11.32 3.80
CA LEU A 93 23.26 -10.39 2.71
C LEU A 93 24.51 -9.54 2.42
N THR A 94 24.78 -9.32 1.16
CA THR A 94 25.79 -8.35 0.73
C THR A 94 25.24 -6.92 0.86
N PRO A 95 26.09 -5.87 0.89
CA PRO A 95 25.62 -4.48 0.94
C PRO A 95 24.65 -4.12 -0.21
N ALA A 96 24.89 -4.65 -1.42
CA ALA A 96 24.00 -4.44 -2.56
C ALA A 96 22.62 -5.11 -2.35
N GLU A 97 22.59 -6.34 -1.82
CA GLU A 97 21.35 -7.04 -1.46
C GLU A 97 20.60 -6.31 -0.34
N CYS A 98 21.33 -5.79 0.66
CA CYS A 98 20.75 -4.97 1.73
C CYS A 98 20.08 -3.71 1.17
N THR A 99 20.74 -3.01 0.25
CA THR A 99 20.19 -1.81 -0.41
C THR A 99 18.89 -2.13 -1.14
N VAL A 100 18.86 -3.19 -1.95
CA VAL A 100 17.68 -3.63 -2.70
C VAL A 100 16.54 -4.01 -1.75
N LEU A 101 16.86 -4.72 -0.67
CA LEU A 101 15.88 -5.12 0.33
C LEU A 101 15.26 -3.93 1.07
N MET A 102 16.08 -2.95 1.43
CA MET A 102 15.61 -1.71 2.06
C MET A 102 14.70 -0.91 1.12
N LEU A 103 15.03 -0.84 -0.17
CA LEU A 103 14.17 -0.23 -1.18
C LEU A 103 12.83 -0.98 -1.30
N ALA A 104 12.86 -2.32 -1.30
CA ALA A 104 11.65 -3.13 -1.33
C ALA A 104 10.74 -2.90 -0.13
N ALA A 105 11.31 -2.74 1.07
CA ALA A 105 10.54 -2.43 2.28
C ALA A 105 9.97 -1.01 2.25
N GLN A 106 10.71 -0.05 1.71
CA GLN A 106 10.25 1.34 1.59
C GLN A 106 9.05 1.52 0.64
N LEU A 107 8.89 0.63 -0.34
CA LEU A 107 7.70 0.63 -1.21
C LEU A 107 6.39 0.69 -0.42
N TRP A 108 6.36 0.07 0.76
CA TRP A 108 5.20 -0.08 1.60
C TRP A 108 5.08 0.97 2.71
N GLU A 109 6.00 1.95 2.81
CA GLU A 109 6.10 2.86 3.96
C GLU A 109 4.78 3.52 4.37
N HIS A 110 3.89 3.77 3.40
CA HIS A 110 2.58 4.37 3.63
C HIS A 110 1.41 3.50 3.13
N ALA A 111 1.68 2.23 2.84
CA ALA A 111 0.70 1.30 2.31
C ALA A 111 0.32 0.21 3.34
N ALA A 112 -0.62 -0.65 2.98
CA ALA A 112 -1.21 -1.67 3.82
C ALA A 112 -0.20 -2.62 4.50
N LEU A 113 0.89 -2.96 3.83
CA LEU A 113 1.93 -3.86 4.35
C LEU A 113 3.13 -3.14 4.99
N GLY A 114 3.04 -1.83 5.24
CA GLY A 114 4.15 -1.04 5.77
C GLY A 114 4.67 -1.54 7.11
N SER A 115 3.80 -1.87 8.05
CA SER A 115 4.20 -2.45 9.34
C SER A 115 4.84 -3.82 9.19
N ALA A 116 4.32 -4.67 8.31
CA ALA A 116 4.88 -5.99 8.02
C ALA A 116 6.28 -5.88 7.40
N ALA A 117 6.45 -5.00 6.41
CA ALA A 117 7.75 -4.76 5.78
C ALA A 117 8.80 -4.27 6.80
N LEU A 118 8.45 -3.32 7.65
CA LEU A 118 9.32 -2.82 8.72
C LEU A 118 9.69 -3.90 9.73
N ASN A 119 8.72 -4.73 10.13
CA ASN A 119 8.97 -5.84 11.06
C ASN A 119 9.90 -6.88 10.44
N ALA A 120 9.73 -7.20 9.15
CA ALA A 120 10.60 -8.11 8.44
C ALA A 120 12.05 -7.59 8.36
N VAL A 121 12.23 -6.31 8.05
CA VAL A 121 13.56 -5.67 8.05
C VAL A 121 14.20 -5.73 9.44
N ARG A 122 13.45 -5.42 10.50
CA ARG A 122 13.96 -5.52 11.89
C ARG A 122 14.37 -6.93 12.26
N LYS A 123 13.63 -7.96 11.84
CA LYS A 123 14.00 -9.37 12.04
C LYS A 123 15.31 -9.70 11.34
N LEU A 124 15.52 -9.20 10.12
CA LEU A 124 16.79 -9.38 9.39
C LEU A 124 17.95 -8.63 10.06
N GLN A 125 17.72 -7.41 10.55
CA GLN A 125 18.72 -6.68 11.35
C GLN A 125 19.07 -7.43 12.64
N ALA A 126 18.07 -7.93 13.33
CA ALA A 126 18.23 -8.71 14.56
C ALA A 126 18.89 -10.08 14.32
N SER A 127 18.87 -10.62 13.12
CA SER A 127 19.62 -11.85 12.75
C SER A 127 21.08 -11.61 12.38
N GLY A 128 21.56 -10.35 12.43
CA GLY A 128 22.91 -9.97 11.99
C GLY A 128 23.08 -9.97 10.46
N GLY A 129 21.99 -10.11 9.71
CA GLY A 129 22.03 -10.23 8.24
C GLY A 129 22.11 -8.90 7.50
N LEU A 130 21.81 -7.78 8.14
CA LEU A 130 21.84 -6.45 7.52
C LEU A 130 23.06 -5.66 8.00
N VAL A 131 23.88 -5.23 7.05
CA VAL A 131 24.92 -4.22 7.24
C VAL A 131 24.28 -2.85 6.94
N ASP A 132 24.73 -1.79 7.59
CA ASP A 132 24.31 -0.43 7.26
C ASP A 132 24.60 -0.17 5.77
N ALA A 133 23.54 -0.10 4.97
CA ALA A 133 23.61 0.16 3.54
C ALA A 133 23.12 1.59 3.29
N GLU A 134 23.94 2.38 2.61
CA GLU A 134 23.52 3.69 2.11
C GLU A 134 22.53 3.49 0.95
N LEU A 135 21.36 4.10 1.07
CA LEU A 135 20.37 4.09 0.00
C LEU A 135 20.87 4.94 -1.18
N PRO A 136 20.69 4.49 -2.43
CA PRO A 136 21.03 5.29 -3.60
C PRO A 136 20.30 6.62 -3.55
N ALA A 137 21.04 7.71 -3.62
CA ALA A 137 20.44 9.03 -3.68
C ALA A 137 19.58 9.16 -4.95
N GLY A 138 18.33 9.56 -4.79
CA GLY A 138 17.52 10.06 -5.90
C GLY A 138 16.48 9.13 -6.52
N VAL A 139 16.39 7.83 -6.18
CA VAL A 139 15.35 6.94 -6.74
C VAL A 139 14.54 6.26 -5.63
N GLN A 140 13.23 6.50 -5.57
CA GLN A 140 12.34 5.84 -4.60
C GLN A 140 11.04 5.38 -5.24
N PRO A 141 10.83 4.09 -5.41
CA PRO A 141 9.53 3.53 -5.77
C PRO A 141 8.57 3.56 -4.57
N ARG A 142 7.28 3.72 -4.82
CA ARG A 142 6.22 3.72 -3.80
C ARG A 142 4.94 3.09 -4.32
N ILE A 143 4.16 2.51 -3.40
CA ILE A 143 2.84 1.95 -3.67
C ILE A 143 1.81 2.77 -2.88
N ARG A 144 0.69 3.14 -3.51
CA ARG A 144 -0.42 3.79 -2.79
C ARG A 144 -1.10 2.85 -1.81
N PRO A 145 -1.62 3.38 -0.69
CA PRO A 145 -2.47 2.60 0.20
C PRO A 145 -3.65 2.00 -0.58
N ALA A 146 -3.78 0.69 -0.57
CA ALA A 146 -4.88 0.00 -1.25
C ALA A 146 -6.18 -0.04 -0.42
N GLY A 147 -6.21 0.67 0.72
CA GLY A 147 -7.36 0.75 1.64
C GLY A 147 -7.53 -0.48 2.54
N GLN A 148 -8.50 -0.41 3.47
CA GLN A 148 -8.76 -1.46 4.46
C GLN A 148 -9.16 -2.80 3.81
N ALA A 149 -9.88 -2.76 2.68
CA ALA A 149 -10.29 -3.97 1.97
C ALA A 149 -9.09 -4.84 1.52
N PHE A 150 -7.95 -4.22 1.23
CA PHE A 150 -6.73 -4.95 0.86
C PHE A 150 -6.19 -5.75 2.05
N GLU A 151 -6.09 -5.14 3.23
CA GLU A 151 -5.62 -5.80 4.45
C GLU A 151 -6.51 -6.99 4.82
N ASP A 152 -7.84 -6.78 4.80
CA ASP A 152 -8.81 -7.82 5.12
C ASP A 152 -8.74 -8.99 4.13
N LEU A 153 -8.55 -8.71 2.83
CA LEU A 153 -8.40 -9.73 1.79
C LEU A 153 -7.09 -10.51 1.94
N VAL A 154 -5.97 -9.83 2.22
CA VAL A 154 -4.67 -10.50 2.48
C VAL A 154 -4.80 -11.45 3.68
N ALA A 155 -5.40 -10.99 4.79
CA ALA A 155 -5.61 -11.82 5.96
C ALA A 155 -6.51 -13.03 5.66
N ALA A 156 -7.61 -12.85 4.93
CA ALA A 156 -8.54 -13.92 4.54
C ALA A 156 -7.88 -14.95 3.61
N MET A 157 -7.07 -14.50 2.65
CA MET A 157 -6.30 -15.40 1.76
C MET A 157 -5.35 -16.29 2.54
N HIS A 158 -4.60 -15.72 3.48
CA HIS A 158 -3.64 -16.47 4.30
C HIS A 158 -4.34 -17.48 5.21
N ALA A 159 -5.48 -17.10 5.81
CA ALA A 159 -6.28 -17.97 6.63
C ALA A 159 -7.12 -18.96 5.79
N GLN A 160 -7.13 -18.81 4.47
CA GLN A 160 -7.95 -19.61 3.54
C GLN A 160 -9.44 -19.55 3.87
N HIS A 161 -9.93 -18.36 4.27
CA HIS A 161 -11.33 -18.12 4.57
C HIS A 161 -12.04 -17.45 3.40
N PRO A 162 -13.24 -17.93 3.01
CA PRO A 162 -14.08 -17.23 2.06
C PRO A 162 -14.48 -15.86 2.60
N VAL A 163 -14.76 -14.94 1.69
CA VAL A 163 -15.16 -13.58 2.03
C VAL A 163 -16.43 -13.18 1.30
N SER A 164 -17.22 -12.30 1.93
CA SER A 164 -18.34 -11.62 1.25
C SER A 164 -18.14 -10.11 1.21
N PHE A 165 -18.57 -9.50 0.12
CA PHE A 165 -18.57 -8.07 -0.07
C PHE A 165 -19.61 -7.66 -1.13
N ARG A 166 -19.99 -6.39 -1.15
CA ARG A 166 -20.78 -5.81 -2.24
C ARG A 166 -19.85 -5.31 -3.34
N TYR A 167 -20.21 -5.61 -4.56
CA TYR A 167 -19.43 -5.30 -5.74
C TYR A 167 -20.26 -4.61 -6.81
N LEU A 168 -19.76 -3.50 -7.34
CA LEU A 168 -20.37 -2.79 -8.45
C LEU A 168 -20.02 -3.49 -9.76
N ALA A 169 -21.00 -4.21 -10.33
CA ALA A 169 -20.81 -4.90 -11.60
C ALA A 169 -20.66 -3.90 -12.76
N GLY A 170 -19.52 -3.93 -13.47
CA GLY A 170 -19.22 -3.00 -14.56
C GLY A 170 -20.26 -3.03 -15.67
N SER A 171 -20.73 -4.23 -16.07
CA SER A 171 -21.67 -4.41 -17.15
C SER A 171 -23.09 -3.92 -16.86
N THR A 172 -23.55 -4.01 -15.61
CA THR A 172 -24.93 -3.66 -15.23
C THR A 172 -25.03 -2.37 -14.43
N GLY A 173 -23.92 -1.91 -13.85
CA GLY A 173 -23.91 -0.79 -12.89
C GLY A 173 -24.65 -1.06 -11.59
N ARG A 174 -25.05 -2.32 -11.32
CA ARG A 174 -25.77 -2.72 -10.11
C ARG A 174 -24.81 -3.22 -9.05
N GLU A 175 -25.15 -2.96 -7.81
CA GLU A 175 -24.49 -3.60 -6.68
C GLU A 175 -25.01 -5.02 -6.51
N GLU A 176 -24.08 -5.96 -6.43
CA GLU A 176 -24.38 -7.35 -6.17
C GLU A 176 -23.54 -7.84 -4.99
N GLU A 177 -24.14 -8.61 -4.12
CA GLU A 177 -23.39 -9.28 -3.06
C GLU A 177 -22.60 -10.45 -3.69
N ARG A 178 -21.34 -10.57 -3.31
CA ARG A 178 -20.43 -11.61 -3.79
C ARG A 178 -19.90 -12.40 -2.61
N LEU A 179 -19.97 -13.71 -2.75
CA LEU A 179 -19.34 -14.67 -1.85
C LEU A 179 -18.25 -15.38 -2.64
N VAL A 180 -16.99 -15.13 -2.27
CA VAL A 180 -15.86 -15.58 -3.05
C VAL A 180 -14.78 -16.23 -2.20
N GLU A 181 -13.99 -17.10 -2.83
CA GLU A 181 -12.77 -17.67 -2.28
C GLU A 181 -11.59 -16.90 -2.84
N PRO A 182 -10.93 -16.04 -2.04
CA PRO A 182 -9.84 -15.18 -2.52
C PRO A 182 -8.58 -16.00 -2.78
N TRP A 183 -8.15 -16.10 -4.05
CA TRP A 183 -6.96 -16.85 -4.43
C TRP A 183 -5.71 -16.00 -4.52
N GLY A 184 -5.82 -14.76 -4.99
CA GLY A 184 -4.67 -13.87 -5.13
C GLY A 184 -5.05 -12.42 -5.34
N LEU A 185 -4.14 -11.52 -4.95
CA LEU A 185 -4.22 -10.09 -5.14
C LEU A 185 -3.04 -9.62 -5.98
N GLY A 186 -3.29 -8.73 -6.92
CA GLY A 186 -2.21 -8.15 -7.70
C GLY A 186 -2.59 -6.85 -8.39
N SER A 187 -1.58 -6.07 -8.70
CA SER A 187 -1.75 -4.78 -9.36
C SER A 187 -1.42 -4.87 -10.85
N ARG A 188 -2.30 -4.33 -11.69
CA ARG A 188 -2.10 -4.19 -13.13
C ARG A 188 -2.76 -2.92 -13.65
N PHE A 189 -2.12 -2.24 -14.59
CA PHE A 189 -2.61 -0.95 -15.16
C PHE A 189 -2.93 0.10 -14.07
N GLY A 190 -2.15 0.15 -13.00
CA GLY A 190 -2.37 1.05 -11.86
C GLY A 190 -3.61 0.72 -11.00
N GLN A 191 -4.18 -0.48 -11.14
CA GLN A 191 -5.36 -0.93 -10.42
C GLN A 191 -5.10 -2.26 -9.71
N TRP A 192 -5.64 -2.42 -8.49
CA TRP A 192 -5.59 -3.67 -7.76
C TRP A 192 -6.73 -4.59 -8.14
N TYR A 193 -6.42 -5.85 -8.37
CA TYR A 193 -7.35 -6.91 -8.73
C TYR A 193 -7.26 -8.07 -7.73
N LEU A 194 -8.42 -8.55 -7.32
CA LEU A 194 -8.59 -9.82 -6.63
C LEU A 194 -8.95 -10.88 -7.67
N VAL A 195 -8.20 -11.97 -7.71
CA VAL A 195 -8.61 -13.20 -8.41
C VAL A 195 -9.21 -14.13 -7.41
N ALA A 196 -10.44 -14.54 -7.64
CA ALA A 196 -11.19 -15.37 -6.72
C ALA A 196 -12.15 -16.33 -7.45
N HIS A 197 -12.56 -17.40 -6.77
CA HIS A 197 -13.67 -18.24 -7.21
C HIS A 197 -14.98 -17.63 -6.69
N ASP A 198 -15.84 -17.23 -7.60
CA ASP A 198 -17.19 -16.73 -7.29
C ASP A 198 -18.11 -17.94 -7.06
N ARG A 199 -18.47 -18.19 -5.80
CA ARG A 199 -19.30 -19.35 -5.43
C ARG A 199 -20.69 -19.31 -6.03
N ALA A 200 -21.25 -18.11 -6.23
CA ALA A 200 -22.58 -17.95 -6.82
C ALA A 200 -22.60 -18.29 -8.32
N ARG A 201 -21.47 -18.10 -9.00
CA ARG A 201 -21.35 -18.36 -10.44
C ARG A 201 -20.55 -19.63 -10.77
N GLY A 202 -19.86 -20.21 -9.81
CA GLY A 202 -19.06 -21.43 -9.96
C GLY A 202 -17.83 -21.26 -10.84
N GLU A 203 -17.32 -20.05 -11.02
CA GLU A 203 -16.22 -19.74 -11.92
C GLU A 203 -15.18 -18.80 -11.31
N LYS A 204 -13.95 -18.85 -11.83
CA LYS A 204 -12.89 -17.88 -11.50
C LYS A 204 -13.23 -16.51 -12.08
N ARG A 205 -13.09 -15.46 -11.28
CA ARG A 205 -13.33 -14.08 -11.67
C ARG A 205 -12.26 -13.12 -11.16
N PHE A 206 -12.16 -11.98 -11.86
CA PHE A 206 -11.37 -10.83 -11.48
C PHE A 206 -12.27 -9.75 -10.89
N PHE A 207 -11.93 -9.27 -9.71
CA PHE A 207 -12.62 -8.18 -9.03
C PHE A 207 -11.65 -7.01 -8.84
N ARG A 208 -11.97 -5.85 -9.40
CA ARG A 208 -11.18 -4.64 -9.19
C ARG A 208 -11.51 -4.06 -7.82
N LEU A 209 -10.51 -3.85 -6.97
CA LEU A 209 -10.71 -3.44 -5.56
C LEU A 209 -11.46 -2.11 -5.45
N SER A 210 -11.21 -1.16 -6.35
CA SER A 210 -11.93 0.13 -6.37
C SER A 210 -13.43 0.02 -6.64
N ARG A 211 -13.94 -1.17 -7.00
CA ARG A 211 -15.37 -1.44 -7.21
C ARG A 211 -16.03 -2.18 -6.02
N LEU A 212 -15.29 -2.45 -4.95
CA LEU A 212 -15.86 -2.92 -3.70
C LEU A 212 -16.60 -1.74 -3.04
N THR A 213 -17.88 -1.93 -2.72
CA THR A 213 -18.74 -0.88 -2.18
C THR A 213 -19.10 -1.10 -0.70
N SER A 214 -18.58 -2.19 -0.10
CA SER A 214 -18.71 -2.48 1.33
C SER A 214 -17.36 -2.92 1.91
N ALA A 215 -17.26 -2.94 3.24
CA ALA A 215 -16.20 -3.66 3.92
C ALA A 215 -16.23 -5.14 3.55
N VAL A 216 -15.08 -5.79 3.62
CA VAL A 216 -14.93 -7.23 3.41
C VAL A 216 -15.33 -7.95 4.70
N THR A 217 -16.23 -8.92 4.59
CA THR A 217 -16.65 -9.78 5.72
C THR A 217 -16.02 -11.14 5.56
N VAL A 218 -15.19 -11.55 6.52
CA VAL A 218 -14.50 -12.84 6.50
C VAL A 218 -15.39 -13.92 7.13
N LEU A 219 -15.54 -15.06 6.45
CA LEU A 219 -16.29 -16.20 6.95
C LEU A 219 -15.34 -17.17 7.68
N GLU A 220 -14.99 -16.87 8.92
CA GLU A 220 -13.99 -17.61 9.71
C GLU A 220 -14.31 -19.10 9.97
N LYS A 221 -15.57 -19.47 9.86
CA LYS A 221 -16.03 -20.88 10.10
C LYS A 221 -15.81 -21.77 8.88
N GLU A 222 -15.57 -21.20 7.72
CA GLU A 222 -15.40 -21.92 6.46
C GLU A 222 -13.96 -21.82 6.00
N ARG A 223 -13.51 -22.84 5.28
CA ARG A 223 -12.18 -22.83 4.62
C ARG A 223 -12.30 -23.28 3.19
N PHE A 224 -11.38 -22.80 2.37
CA PHE A 224 -11.24 -23.23 0.98
C PHE A 224 -9.79 -23.68 0.73
N THR A 225 -9.57 -24.35 -0.39
CA THR A 225 -8.22 -24.71 -0.85
C THR A 225 -7.99 -24.05 -2.20
N PRO A 226 -6.99 -23.18 -2.34
CA PRO A 226 -6.69 -22.56 -3.63
C PRO A 226 -6.24 -23.64 -4.63
N PRO A 227 -6.38 -23.40 -5.94
CA PRO A 227 -5.93 -24.35 -6.96
C PRO A 227 -4.44 -24.60 -6.86
N ALA A 228 -4.04 -25.85 -7.04
CA ALA A 228 -2.62 -26.22 -7.07
C ALA A 228 -1.90 -25.49 -8.20
N GLY A 229 -0.76 -24.85 -7.88
CA GLY A 229 0.03 -24.10 -8.86
C GLY A 229 -0.56 -22.73 -9.26
N PHE A 230 -1.49 -22.17 -8.47
CA PHE A 230 -1.99 -20.82 -8.69
C PHE A 230 -0.84 -19.81 -8.65
N ASN A 231 -0.77 -18.95 -9.65
CA ASN A 231 0.24 -17.89 -9.75
C ASN A 231 -0.45 -16.59 -10.19
N MET A 232 -0.46 -15.59 -9.32
CA MET A 232 -1.15 -14.33 -9.56
C MET A 232 -0.58 -13.56 -10.76
N ARG A 233 0.74 -13.56 -10.94
CA ARG A 233 1.39 -12.92 -12.08
C ARG A 233 0.94 -13.50 -13.42
N ALA A 234 0.89 -14.84 -13.51
CA ALA A 234 0.38 -15.53 -14.71
C ALA A 234 -1.09 -15.18 -14.97
N GLU A 235 -1.90 -15.04 -13.91
CA GLU A 235 -3.30 -14.63 -14.06
C GLU A 235 -3.43 -13.18 -14.53
N LEU A 236 -2.62 -12.26 -14.01
CA LEU A 236 -2.61 -10.86 -14.46
C LEU A 236 -2.14 -10.71 -15.91
N ALA A 237 -1.16 -11.52 -16.35
CA ALA A 237 -0.70 -11.54 -17.74
C ALA A 237 -1.85 -11.87 -18.71
N ARG A 238 -2.79 -12.74 -18.31
CA ARG A 238 -3.99 -13.04 -19.11
C ARG A 238 -4.92 -11.85 -19.33
N LEU A 239 -4.87 -10.82 -18.50
CA LEU A 239 -5.61 -9.57 -18.75
C LEU A 239 -5.07 -8.84 -19.98
N GLU A 240 -3.82 -9.04 -20.36
CA GLU A 240 -3.23 -8.49 -21.60
C GLU A 240 -3.64 -9.30 -22.83
N GLU A 241 -3.99 -10.56 -22.66
CA GLU A 241 -4.48 -11.42 -23.74
C GLU A 241 -5.93 -11.11 -24.13
N LEU A 242 -6.63 -10.26 -23.35
CA LEU A 242 -7.96 -9.80 -23.72
C LEU A 242 -7.89 -9.12 -25.09
N PRO A 243 -8.81 -9.46 -26.00
CA PRO A 243 -8.78 -8.93 -27.36
C PRO A 243 -8.85 -7.39 -27.32
N VAL A 244 -7.93 -6.76 -28.04
CA VAL A 244 -7.99 -5.31 -28.26
C VAL A 244 -9.21 -5.02 -29.13
N ARG A 245 -10.16 -4.30 -28.57
CA ARG A 245 -11.34 -3.78 -29.30
C ARG A 245 -11.06 -2.35 -29.72
N THR A 246 -11.79 -1.87 -30.70
CA THR A 246 -11.67 -0.50 -31.20
C THR A 246 -12.97 0.25 -30.95
N ALA A 247 -12.87 1.45 -30.41
CA ALA A 247 -13.97 2.37 -30.23
C ALA A 247 -13.90 3.49 -31.29
N ALA A 248 -15.04 3.86 -31.86
CA ALA A 248 -15.16 5.10 -32.60
C ALA A 248 -15.49 6.23 -31.61
N VAL A 249 -14.68 7.29 -31.63
CA VAL A 249 -14.83 8.45 -30.73
C VAL A 249 -14.74 9.72 -31.57
N ASP A 250 -15.73 10.58 -31.50
CA ASP A 250 -15.73 11.88 -32.12
C ASP A 250 -15.16 12.92 -31.16
N VAL A 251 -14.14 13.65 -31.59
CA VAL A 251 -13.41 14.63 -30.74
C VAL A 251 -13.43 16.01 -31.39
N GLN A 252 -13.41 17.06 -30.56
CA GLN A 252 -13.28 18.41 -31.09
C GLN A 252 -11.95 18.59 -31.84
N PRO A 253 -11.93 19.32 -33.00
CA PRO A 253 -10.74 19.53 -33.77
C PRO A 253 -9.61 20.15 -32.97
N GLY A 254 -8.40 19.59 -33.10
CA GLY A 254 -7.19 20.09 -32.42
C GLY A 254 -7.15 19.82 -30.92
N ARG A 255 -8.18 19.18 -30.33
CA ARG A 255 -8.24 18.83 -28.92
C ARG A 255 -7.88 17.38 -28.65
N LEU A 256 -7.62 17.05 -27.36
CA LEU A 256 -7.36 15.70 -26.84
C LEU A 256 -6.17 15.01 -27.53
N ARG A 257 -5.04 15.72 -27.58
CA ARG A 257 -3.78 15.26 -28.18
C ARG A 257 -3.33 13.90 -27.64
N GLY A 258 -3.51 13.65 -26.34
CA GLY A 258 -3.20 12.36 -25.71
C GLY A 258 -4.03 11.20 -26.29
N LEU A 259 -5.32 11.42 -26.51
CA LEU A 259 -6.21 10.42 -27.11
C LEU A 259 -5.85 10.18 -28.59
N ARG A 260 -5.51 11.27 -29.32
CA ARG A 260 -5.05 11.21 -30.72
C ARG A 260 -3.77 10.41 -30.90
N LYS A 261 -2.80 10.56 -30.01
CA LYS A 261 -1.55 9.78 -30.05
C LYS A 261 -1.77 8.27 -29.92
N ARG A 262 -2.83 7.85 -29.22
CA ARG A 262 -3.19 6.43 -29.03
C ARG A 262 -4.14 5.90 -30.11
N ALA A 263 -4.76 6.78 -30.88
CA ALA A 263 -5.66 6.39 -31.92
C ALA A 263 -4.92 5.63 -33.03
N LEU A 264 -5.55 4.58 -33.54
CA LEU A 264 -5.04 3.84 -34.69
C LEU A 264 -5.13 4.73 -35.95
N PRO A 265 -4.16 4.64 -36.89
CA PRO A 265 -4.24 5.34 -38.14
C PRO A 265 -5.51 4.89 -38.91
N GLY A 266 -6.36 5.84 -39.21
CA GLY A 266 -7.56 5.59 -40.01
C GLY A 266 -7.23 5.37 -41.49
N PRO A 267 -8.17 4.86 -42.30
CA PRO A 267 -7.96 4.61 -43.74
C PRO A 267 -7.63 5.87 -44.56
N ALA A 268 -7.63 7.07 -43.96
CA ALA A 268 -7.28 8.35 -44.62
C ALA A 268 -5.80 8.77 -44.43
N ALA A 269 -4.96 7.96 -43.79
CA ALA A 269 -3.56 8.32 -43.53
C ALA A 269 -2.63 8.22 -44.76
N GLU A 270 -3.14 7.78 -45.94
CA GLU A 270 -2.35 7.71 -47.16
C GLU A 270 -2.16 9.06 -47.88
N THR A 271 -2.81 10.13 -47.41
CA THR A 271 -2.75 11.47 -48.05
C THR A 271 -2.15 12.59 -47.21
N GLY A 272 -1.26 12.31 -46.30
CA GLY A 272 -0.43 13.34 -45.62
C GLY A 272 -1.16 14.37 -44.73
N ALA A 273 -2.45 14.19 -44.47
CA ALA A 273 -3.21 14.97 -43.51
C ALA A 273 -3.21 14.27 -42.14
N GLU A 274 -3.02 15.05 -41.08
CA GLU A 274 -3.09 14.56 -39.70
C GLU A 274 -4.33 13.69 -39.48
N SER A 275 -4.17 12.53 -38.90
CA SER A 275 -5.13 11.44 -38.69
C SER A 275 -6.46 11.91 -38.08
N GLY A 276 -7.44 12.24 -38.90
CA GLY A 276 -8.80 12.58 -38.50
C GLY A 276 -9.71 12.79 -39.73
N ALA A 277 -10.57 11.82 -40.03
CA ALA A 277 -11.62 12.05 -41.05
C ALA A 277 -12.66 13.00 -40.43
N VAL A 278 -12.77 14.22 -40.95
CA VAL A 278 -13.85 15.15 -40.58
C VAL A 278 -15.18 14.62 -41.13
N MET A 279 -16.11 14.31 -40.23
CA MET A 279 -17.45 13.87 -40.64
C MET A 279 -18.26 15.06 -41.15
N PRO A 280 -18.90 14.94 -42.34
CA PRO A 280 -19.77 15.98 -42.85
C PRO A 280 -20.96 16.19 -41.90
N GLY A 281 -21.04 17.39 -41.29
CA GLY A 281 -22.18 17.81 -40.47
C GLY A 281 -21.93 18.01 -38.99
N THR A 282 -20.89 17.40 -38.37
CA THR A 282 -20.64 17.53 -36.91
C THR A 282 -19.45 18.44 -36.55
N GLY A 283 -18.57 18.76 -37.53
CA GLY A 283 -17.35 19.55 -37.26
C GLY A 283 -16.38 18.87 -36.29
N ARG A 284 -16.47 17.55 -36.06
CA ARG A 284 -15.62 16.75 -35.17
C ARG A 284 -14.76 15.77 -35.96
N ASP A 285 -13.61 15.44 -35.40
CA ASP A 285 -12.69 14.44 -35.96
C ASP A 285 -13.04 13.06 -35.39
N ARG A 286 -13.20 12.05 -36.22
CA ARG A 286 -13.43 10.67 -35.78
C ARG A 286 -12.12 9.93 -35.58
N LEU A 287 -11.93 9.41 -34.35
CA LEU A 287 -10.78 8.61 -33.95
C LEU A 287 -11.16 7.14 -33.76
N SER A 288 -10.24 6.24 -34.13
CA SER A 288 -10.31 4.81 -33.81
C SER A 288 -9.43 4.53 -32.60
N VAL A 289 -10.02 4.43 -31.40
CA VAL A 289 -9.31 4.29 -30.15
C VAL A 289 -9.26 2.83 -29.70
N PRO A 290 -8.07 2.22 -29.56
CA PRO A 290 -7.95 0.85 -29.07
C PRO A 290 -8.20 0.79 -27.57
N PHE A 291 -8.93 -0.24 -27.12
CA PHE A 291 -9.20 -0.47 -25.70
C PHE A 291 -9.35 -1.97 -25.39
N ARG A 292 -9.14 -2.34 -24.12
CA ARG A 292 -9.40 -3.70 -23.61
C ARG A 292 -10.57 -3.73 -22.63
N ASP A 293 -10.64 -2.72 -21.74
CA ASP A 293 -11.72 -2.58 -20.76
C ASP A 293 -12.62 -1.39 -21.11
N ILE A 294 -13.90 -1.66 -21.30
CA ILE A 294 -14.93 -0.65 -21.62
C ILE A 294 -15.05 0.40 -20.53
N GLU A 295 -15.02 -0.03 -19.25
CA GLU A 295 -15.27 0.89 -18.16
C GLU A 295 -14.10 1.85 -17.96
N THR A 296 -12.86 1.41 -18.17
CA THR A 296 -11.69 2.30 -18.12
C THR A 296 -11.76 3.36 -19.23
N LEU A 297 -12.14 2.96 -20.45
CA LEU A 297 -12.31 3.93 -21.53
C LEU A 297 -13.51 4.84 -21.30
N ALA A 298 -14.60 4.33 -20.70
CA ALA A 298 -15.77 5.14 -20.37
C ALA A 298 -15.47 6.17 -19.29
N GLU A 299 -14.65 5.83 -18.28
CA GLU A 299 -14.15 6.78 -17.26
C GLU A 299 -13.36 7.92 -17.90
N GLU A 300 -12.46 7.58 -18.80
CA GLU A 300 -11.64 8.54 -19.52
C GLU A 300 -12.51 9.44 -20.43
N LEU A 301 -13.39 8.86 -21.24
CA LEU A 301 -14.25 9.63 -22.15
C LEU A 301 -15.25 10.50 -21.40
N ALA A 302 -15.81 10.04 -20.28
CA ALA A 302 -16.68 10.86 -19.44
C ALA A 302 -15.94 12.09 -18.90
N SER A 303 -14.66 11.96 -18.51
CA SER A 303 -13.87 13.09 -18.05
C SER A 303 -13.74 14.20 -19.09
N TYR A 304 -13.66 13.83 -20.36
CA TYR A 304 -13.56 14.80 -21.46
C TYR A 304 -14.87 15.56 -21.73
N GLY A 305 -16.00 15.13 -21.18
CA GLY A 305 -17.27 15.84 -21.24
C GLY A 305 -17.66 16.26 -22.65
N PRO A 306 -17.82 17.57 -22.92
CA PRO A 306 -18.22 18.04 -24.26
C PRO A 306 -17.13 17.90 -25.35
N LEU A 307 -15.89 17.59 -25.00
CA LEU A 307 -14.77 17.51 -25.93
C LEU A 307 -14.73 16.20 -26.73
N ALA A 308 -15.32 15.12 -26.19
CA ALA A 308 -15.34 13.81 -26.82
C ALA A 308 -16.72 13.16 -26.74
N VAL A 309 -17.08 12.42 -27.77
CA VAL A 309 -18.32 11.65 -27.83
C VAL A 309 -18.02 10.21 -28.23
N ALA A 310 -18.42 9.27 -27.40
CA ALA A 310 -18.37 7.86 -27.75
C ALA A 310 -19.45 7.56 -28.82
N VAL A 311 -19.06 6.94 -29.93
CA VAL A 311 -19.96 6.60 -31.03
C VAL A 311 -20.20 5.10 -31.11
N SER A 312 -19.17 4.32 -30.90
CA SER A 312 -19.27 2.84 -30.86
C SER A 312 -18.19 2.25 -30.00
N PRO A 313 -18.38 1.05 -29.42
CA PRO A 313 -19.59 0.21 -29.48
C PRO A 313 -20.72 0.73 -28.58
N PRO A 314 -21.98 0.27 -28.75
CA PRO A 314 -23.15 0.77 -28.00
C PRO A 314 -23.01 0.65 -26.48
N GLU A 315 -22.30 -0.38 -25.98
CA GLU A 315 -22.07 -0.58 -24.54
C GLU A 315 -21.17 0.53 -23.98
N LEU A 316 -20.20 1.02 -24.74
CA LEU A 316 -19.35 2.14 -24.36
C LEU A 316 -20.15 3.43 -24.29
N VAL A 317 -20.98 3.70 -25.32
CA VAL A 317 -21.88 4.86 -25.37
C VAL A 317 -22.78 4.86 -24.14
N SER A 318 -23.41 3.72 -23.85
CA SER A 318 -24.30 3.56 -22.70
C SER A 318 -23.57 3.77 -21.37
N SER A 319 -22.31 3.32 -21.24
CA SER A 319 -21.52 3.48 -20.04
C SER A 319 -21.10 4.93 -19.82
N VAL A 320 -20.64 5.64 -20.85
CA VAL A 320 -20.29 7.06 -20.77
C VAL A 320 -21.51 7.91 -20.38
N ARG A 321 -22.66 7.71 -21.10
CA ARG A 321 -23.91 8.41 -20.82
C ARG A 321 -24.38 8.20 -19.38
N ARG A 322 -24.36 6.95 -18.90
CA ARG A 322 -24.75 6.62 -17.52
C ARG A 322 -23.89 7.33 -16.49
N ARG A 323 -22.57 7.43 -16.73
CA ARG A 323 -21.62 8.11 -15.82
C ARG A 323 -21.88 9.60 -15.77
N LEU A 324 -22.03 10.24 -16.92
CA LEU A 324 -22.32 11.66 -17.02
C LEU A 324 -23.67 12.00 -16.36
N ALA A 325 -24.72 11.19 -16.61
CA ALA A 325 -26.03 11.36 -16.02
C ALA A 325 -25.97 11.23 -14.48
N ALA A 326 -25.30 10.20 -13.96
CA ALA A 326 -25.16 10.03 -12.52
C ALA A 326 -24.38 11.18 -11.86
N ALA A 327 -23.37 11.72 -12.54
CA ALA A 327 -22.62 12.89 -12.05
C ALA A 327 -23.48 14.15 -12.08
N ALA A 328 -24.27 14.37 -13.13
CA ALA A 328 -25.18 15.50 -13.24
C ALA A 328 -26.30 15.45 -12.19
N ASP A 329 -26.93 14.29 -11.99
CA ASP A 329 -27.95 14.08 -10.96
C ASP A 329 -27.39 14.36 -9.56
N PHE A 330 -26.17 13.90 -9.29
CA PHE A 330 -25.53 14.14 -8.01
C PHE A 330 -25.14 15.61 -7.83
N ALA A 331 -24.69 16.29 -8.88
CA ALA A 331 -24.29 17.70 -8.83
C ALA A 331 -25.43 18.66 -8.43
N VAL A 332 -26.69 18.29 -8.71
CA VAL A 332 -27.87 19.08 -8.37
C VAL A 332 -28.64 18.58 -7.14
N ALA A 333 -28.18 17.47 -6.54
CA ALA A 333 -28.81 16.92 -5.33
C ALA A 333 -28.78 17.90 -4.16
N PRO A 334 -29.73 17.84 -3.19
CA PRO A 334 -29.71 18.71 -2.02
C PRO A 334 -28.39 18.63 -1.24
N VAL A 335 -27.89 19.79 -0.79
CA VAL A 335 -26.67 19.85 0.02
C VAL A 335 -27.00 19.30 1.42
N PRO A 336 -26.18 18.37 1.96
CA PRO A 336 -26.41 17.81 3.28
C PRO A 336 -26.21 18.89 4.37
N PRO A 337 -27.04 18.91 5.41
CA PRO A 337 -26.95 19.89 6.49
C PRO A 337 -25.86 19.52 7.49
N VAL A 338 -24.62 19.34 7.02
CA VAL A 338 -23.46 18.98 7.84
C VAL A 338 -22.38 20.02 7.65
N ALA A 339 -21.80 20.49 8.75
CA ALA A 339 -20.65 21.37 8.75
C ALA A 339 -19.42 20.62 9.29
N PHE A 340 -18.23 21.05 8.88
CA PHE A 340 -17.01 20.54 9.49
C PHE A 340 -17.00 20.82 10.99
N PRO A 341 -16.53 19.86 11.83
CA PRO A 341 -16.41 20.09 13.25
C PRO A 341 -15.52 21.30 13.51
N ALA A 342 -15.91 22.16 14.45
CA ALA A 342 -15.15 23.35 14.82
C ALA A 342 -13.73 22.94 15.25
N VAL A 343 -12.72 23.60 14.70
CA VAL A 343 -11.33 23.36 15.09
C VAL A 343 -11.11 23.92 16.49
N SER A 344 -10.98 23.05 17.48
CA SER A 344 -10.45 23.41 18.79
C SER A 344 -8.91 23.29 18.70
N SER A 345 -8.25 24.35 18.34
CA SER A 345 -6.85 24.73 18.59
C SER A 345 -6.09 25.25 17.37
N PRO A 346 -5.25 26.27 17.57
CA PRO A 346 -4.53 26.90 16.49
C PRO A 346 -3.41 25.99 15.97
N ALA A 347 -3.07 26.25 14.71
CA ALA A 347 -1.99 25.63 13.97
C ALA A 347 -0.79 25.21 14.84
N ALA A 348 -0.55 23.91 14.93
CA ALA A 348 0.73 23.41 15.37
C ALA A 348 1.75 23.76 14.30
N ALA A 349 2.51 24.84 14.57
CA ALA A 349 3.68 25.22 13.80
C ALA A 349 4.60 23.98 13.67
N PHE A 350 4.94 23.63 12.44
CA PHE A 350 5.91 22.58 12.15
C PHE A 350 7.27 22.98 12.78
N PRO A 351 7.88 22.13 13.62
CA PRO A 351 9.23 22.41 14.08
C PRO A 351 10.20 22.28 12.91
N ALA A 352 11.02 23.31 12.71
CA ALA A 352 12.14 23.27 11.81
C ALA A 352 13.08 22.14 12.21
N VAL A 353 13.27 21.16 11.35
CA VAL A 353 14.20 20.05 11.57
C VAL A 353 15.55 20.45 11.00
N SER A 354 16.47 20.77 11.89
CA SER A 354 17.91 20.85 11.62
C SER A 354 18.53 19.51 12.01
N SER A 355 19.17 18.90 11.03
CA SER A 355 20.33 17.97 11.09
C SER A 355 20.16 16.69 10.29
N LEU A 356 21.15 16.50 9.44
CA LEU A 356 21.44 15.38 8.57
C LEU A 356 21.76 14.12 9.38
N ALA A 357 20.85 13.15 9.35
CA ALA A 357 21.14 11.74 9.44
C ALA A 357 20.03 11.02 8.68
N PRO A 358 20.26 9.93 7.94
CA PRO A 358 19.21 9.17 7.29
C PRO A 358 18.40 8.46 8.39
N ALA A 359 17.46 9.20 8.98
CA ALA A 359 16.56 8.66 9.96
C ALA A 359 15.43 7.96 9.20
N PHE A 360 15.35 6.66 9.37
CA PHE A 360 14.14 5.90 9.20
C PHE A 360 13.09 6.55 10.12
N SER A 361 12.32 7.50 9.60
CA SER A 361 11.23 8.10 10.38
C SER A 361 10.03 7.18 10.29
N PRO A 362 9.66 6.50 11.39
CA PRO A 362 8.40 5.77 11.41
C PRO A 362 7.28 6.76 11.17
N GLY A 363 6.45 6.49 10.14
CA GLY A 363 5.27 7.28 9.86
C GLY A 363 4.47 7.51 11.14
N LYS A 364 4.01 8.75 11.37
CA LYS A 364 3.16 9.07 12.53
C LYS A 364 2.00 8.07 12.55
N PRO A 365 1.73 7.39 13.68
CA PRO A 365 0.63 6.46 13.78
C PRO A 365 -0.67 7.19 13.42
N ARG A 366 -1.46 6.60 12.53
CA ARG A 366 -2.83 7.05 12.24
C ARG A 366 -3.55 7.26 13.56
N HIS A 367 -4.09 8.43 13.78
CA HIS A 367 -4.86 8.76 14.98
C HIS A 367 -6.00 7.76 15.16
N GLY A 368 -5.96 6.97 16.24
CA GLY A 368 -7.11 6.25 16.74
C GLY A 368 -6.99 4.76 17.04
N ARG A 369 -5.99 4.02 16.54
CA ARG A 369 -5.84 2.62 16.93
C ARG A 369 -5.07 2.54 18.25
N LYS A 370 -5.73 2.19 19.35
CA LYS A 370 -5.06 1.84 20.60
C LYS A 370 -4.09 0.69 20.28
N ARG A 371 -2.80 0.88 20.57
CA ARG A 371 -1.78 -0.18 20.46
C ARG A 371 -2.27 -1.39 21.24
N THR A 372 -2.29 -2.54 20.61
CA THR A 372 -2.80 -3.77 21.19
C THR A 372 -1.70 -4.48 21.98
N SER A 373 -2.08 -5.42 22.86
CA SER A 373 -1.12 -6.32 23.51
C SER A 373 -0.33 -7.16 22.50
N GLU A 374 -0.90 -7.38 21.30
CA GLU A 374 -0.25 -8.07 20.19
C GLU A 374 0.90 -7.23 19.61
N ASP A 375 0.70 -5.93 19.41
CA ASP A 375 1.76 -5.01 18.93
C ASP A 375 2.92 -4.95 19.94
N GLN A 376 2.60 -4.98 21.22
CA GLN A 376 3.59 -4.97 22.30
C GLN A 376 4.41 -6.26 22.32
N LEU A 377 3.77 -7.41 22.26
CA LEU A 377 4.47 -8.71 22.24
C LEU A 377 5.37 -8.83 21.00
N SER A 378 4.84 -8.48 19.81
CA SER A 378 5.61 -8.48 18.55
C SER A 378 6.88 -7.64 18.68
N ARG A 379 6.77 -6.46 19.28
CA ARG A 379 7.90 -5.56 19.51
C ARG A 379 8.93 -6.15 20.47
N MET A 380 8.50 -6.72 21.62
CA MET A 380 9.39 -7.35 22.58
C MET A 380 10.15 -8.54 21.99
N LEU A 381 9.51 -9.35 21.17
CA LEU A 381 10.14 -10.48 20.46
C LEU A 381 11.19 -10.06 19.42
N GLN A 382 11.14 -8.81 18.95
CA GLN A 382 12.16 -8.23 18.08
C GLN A 382 13.24 -7.50 18.88
N LEU A 383 12.87 -6.93 20.05
CA LEU A 383 13.77 -6.16 20.90
C LEU A 383 14.87 -7.03 21.50
N VAL A 384 14.53 -8.22 22.02
CA VAL A 384 15.52 -9.12 22.64
C VAL A 384 16.63 -9.52 21.67
N PRO A 385 16.35 -10.10 20.45
CA PRO A 385 17.41 -10.41 19.48
C PRO A 385 18.18 -9.18 19.04
N PHE A 386 17.53 -8.03 18.91
CA PHE A 386 18.19 -6.79 18.52
C PHE A 386 19.21 -6.35 19.61
N LEU A 387 18.85 -6.39 20.89
CA LEU A 387 19.74 -6.03 21.99
C LEU A 387 20.91 -7.01 22.12
N VAL A 388 20.68 -8.30 21.87
CA VAL A 388 21.76 -9.31 21.88
C VAL A 388 22.85 -8.96 20.86
N HIS A 389 22.49 -8.49 19.68
CA HIS A 389 23.43 -8.12 18.61
C HIS A 389 23.96 -6.68 18.71
N ASN A 390 23.31 -5.82 19.48
CA ASN A 390 23.64 -4.40 19.60
C ASN A 390 23.73 -4.00 21.08
N GLN A 391 24.74 -4.51 21.76
CA GLN A 391 24.98 -4.24 23.19
C GLN A 391 25.42 -2.79 23.44
N GLY A 392 24.96 -2.23 24.56
CA GLY A 392 25.40 -0.92 25.03
C GLY A 392 24.89 0.28 24.22
N LEU A 393 23.79 0.13 23.47
CA LEU A 393 23.15 1.27 22.83
C LEU A 393 22.44 2.16 23.83
N HIS A 394 22.44 3.47 23.55
CA HIS A 394 21.68 4.43 24.35
C HIS A 394 20.18 4.19 24.19
N ILE A 395 19.44 4.26 25.32
CA ILE A 395 17.99 3.95 25.38
C ILE A 395 17.16 4.79 24.39
N SER A 396 17.57 6.05 24.14
CA SER A 396 16.93 6.93 23.16
C SER A 396 17.10 6.42 21.74
N ASP A 397 18.27 5.86 21.40
CA ASP A 397 18.56 5.35 20.05
C ASP A 397 17.77 4.07 19.79
N VAL A 398 17.66 3.20 20.81
CA VAL A 398 16.81 2.02 20.75
C VAL A 398 15.34 2.42 20.57
N ALA A 399 14.85 3.38 21.37
CA ALA A 399 13.48 3.87 21.27
C ALA A 399 13.19 4.47 19.86
N GLN A 400 14.12 5.26 19.34
CA GLN A 400 14.03 5.82 18.01
C GLN A 400 13.98 4.74 16.90
N LYS A 401 14.86 3.74 16.98
CA LYS A 401 14.88 2.61 16.03
C LYS A 401 13.58 1.81 16.04
N PHE A 402 12.93 1.68 17.19
CA PHE A 402 11.64 0.98 17.33
C PHE A 402 10.43 1.89 17.12
N GLY A 403 10.63 3.19 16.92
CA GLY A 403 9.54 4.15 16.69
C GLY A 403 8.59 4.30 17.88
N ILE A 404 9.14 4.21 19.08
CA ILE A 404 8.41 4.29 20.36
C ILE A 404 9.00 5.38 21.25
N THR A 405 8.25 5.80 22.24
CA THR A 405 8.76 6.71 23.27
C THR A 405 9.69 5.97 24.22
N ARG A 406 10.59 6.71 24.88
CA ARG A 406 11.43 6.16 25.96
C ARG A 406 10.60 5.46 27.03
N GLN A 407 9.47 6.05 27.43
CA GLN A 407 8.58 5.48 28.44
C GLN A 407 7.98 4.14 28.03
N GLU A 408 7.60 4.00 26.76
CA GLU A 408 7.10 2.74 26.22
C GLU A 408 8.20 1.67 26.18
N LEU A 409 9.43 2.04 25.81
CA LEU A 409 10.56 1.12 25.82
C LEU A 409 10.87 0.65 27.25
N GLU A 410 10.95 1.57 28.22
CA GLU A 410 11.16 1.21 29.63
C GLU A 410 10.06 0.31 30.18
N ALA A 411 8.80 0.52 29.76
CA ALA A 411 7.69 -0.36 30.14
C ALA A 411 7.86 -1.78 29.56
N ASP A 412 8.30 -1.88 28.31
CA ASP A 412 8.58 -3.17 27.66
C ASP A 412 9.76 -3.89 28.32
N LEU A 413 10.85 -3.18 28.63
CA LEU A 413 12.01 -3.73 29.34
C LEU A 413 11.64 -4.25 30.73
N ARG A 414 10.78 -3.54 31.47
CA ARG A 414 10.27 -4.01 32.77
C ARG A 414 9.48 -5.30 32.68
N ILE A 415 8.65 -5.46 31.64
CA ILE A 415 7.92 -6.72 31.42
C ILE A 415 8.92 -7.84 31.10
N LEU A 416 9.90 -7.57 30.22
CA LEU A 416 10.91 -8.54 29.84
C LEU A 416 11.71 -9.06 31.04
N ILE A 417 12.19 -8.18 31.94
CA ILE A 417 12.93 -8.56 33.15
C ILE A 417 12.07 -9.42 34.09
N CYS A 418 10.79 -9.14 34.18
CA CYS A 418 9.87 -9.94 35.01
C CYS A 418 9.47 -11.26 34.34
N SER A 419 9.93 -11.52 33.11
CA SER A 419 9.57 -12.72 32.34
C SER A 419 10.72 -13.73 32.38
N GLY A 420 10.39 -15.00 32.59
CA GLY A 420 11.38 -16.06 32.68
C GLY A 420 10.78 -17.46 32.77
N LEU A 421 11.62 -18.42 33.16
CA LEU A 421 11.18 -19.78 33.37
C LEU A 421 10.29 -19.86 34.63
N PRO A 422 9.12 -20.51 34.54
CA PRO A 422 8.26 -20.71 35.71
C PRO A 422 8.99 -21.51 36.80
N GLU A 423 8.93 -21.06 38.05
CA GLU A 423 9.62 -21.66 39.21
C GLU A 423 11.17 -21.62 39.12
N GLY A 424 11.72 -20.78 38.21
CA GLY A 424 13.16 -20.61 38.05
C GLY A 424 13.82 -19.83 39.19
N TYR A 425 15.12 -20.01 39.30
CA TYR A 425 15.98 -19.17 40.13
C TYR A 425 16.14 -17.79 39.46
N PRO A 426 16.72 -16.79 40.15
CA PRO A 426 17.00 -15.49 39.53
C PRO A 426 17.76 -15.55 38.20
N ASP A 427 18.58 -16.58 37.99
CA ASP A 427 19.33 -16.84 36.77
C ASP A 427 18.45 -17.37 35.62
N ASP A 428 17.20 -17.72 35.89
CA ASP A 428 16.20 -18.18 34.90
C ASP A 428 15.30 -17.04 34.40
N LEU A 429 15.62 -15.79 34.73
CA LEU A 429 14.97 -14.59 34.21
C LEU A 429 15.78 -13.98 33.07
N LEU A 430 15.11 -13.17 32.25
CA LEU A 430 15.81 -12.33 31.26
C LEU A 430 16.63 -11.26 32.04
N ASP A 431 17.94 -11.28 31.89
CA ASP A 431 18.82 -10.29 32.52
C ASP A 431 19.10 -9.15 31.55
N ILE A 432 18.33 -8.07 31.70
CA ILE A 432 18.46 -6.84 30.94
C ILE A 432 18.76 -5.70 31.92
N GLN A 433 19.81 -4.96 31.65
CA GLN A 433 20.25 -3.82 32.45
C GLN A 433 20.31 -2.57 31.58
N TRP A 434 19.99 -1.42 32.17
CA TRP A 434 20.15 -0.11 31.49
C TRP A 434 20.72 0.91 32.49
N ASP A 435 22.00 0.75 32.72
CA ASP A 435 22.78 1.68 33.56
C ASP A 435 23.30 2.84 32.71
N ASP A 436 23.25 4.05 33.27
CA ASP A 436 23.65 5.28 32.55
C ASP A 436 22.99 5.44 31.17
N ASP A 437 21.71 5.06 31.07
CA ASP A 437 20.92 5.09 29.81
C ASP A 437 21.43 4.15 28.68
N HIS A 438 22.33 3.22 28.97
CA HIS A 438 22.80 2.20 28.03
C HIS A 438 22.16 0.84 28.31
N VAL A 439 21.55 0.24 27.29
CA VAL A 439 20.83 -1.04 27.43
C VAL A 439 21.76 -2.19 27.08
N THR A 440 21.87 -3.16 28.01
CA THR A 440 22.63 -4.41 27.82
C THR A 440 21.76 -5.61 28.19
N ILE A 441 22.02 -6.77 27.60
CA ILE A 441 21.34 -8.03 27.89
C ILE A 441 22.38 -9.13 28.10
N SER A 442 22.33 -9.82 29.23
CA SER A 442 23.26 -10.90 29.58
C SER A 442 22.62 -12.27 29.40
N GLU A 443 21.37 -12.44 29.86
CA GLU A 443 20.62 -13.69 29.70
C GLU A 443 19.37 -13.46 28.86
N HIS A 444 19.16 -14.30 27.86
CA HIS A 444 18.13 -14.12 26.83
C HIS A 444 17.17 -15.31 26.65
N LEU A 445 17.30 -16.38 27.44
CA LEU A 445 16.42 -17.55 27.49
C LEU A 445 16.01 -18.09 26.11
N ASP A 446 16.99 -18.32 25.22
CA ASP A 446 16.76 -18.79 23.84
C ASP A 446 15.97 -17.82 22.93
N LEU A 447 15.70 -16.59 23.35
CA LEU A 447 15.08 -15.55 22.55
C LEU A 447 16.10 -14.75 21.71
N ASN A 448 17.32 -15.23 21.52
CA ASN A 448 18.43 -14.54 20.86
C ASN A 448 18.32 -14.49 19.31
N ARG A 449 17.38 -15.18 18.72
CA ARG A 449 17.13 -15.17 17.29
C ARG A 449 15.71 -14.74 16.97
N PRO A 450 15.52 -13.93 15.94
CA PRO A 450 14.19 -13.52 15.54
C PRO A 450 13.36 -14.73 15.06
N VAL A 451 12.07 -14.63 15.26
CA VAL A 451 11.09 -15.60 14.79
C VAL A 451 11.06 -15.58 13.27
N ARG A 452 10.68 -16.70 12.64
CA ARG A 452 10.40 -16.80 11.19
C ARG A 452 9.52 -15.65 10.72
N PHE A 453 9.62 -15.34 9.44
CA PHE A 453 8.68 -14.38 8.84
C PHE A 453 7.24 -14.86 8.99
N THR A 454 6.35 -13.93 9.29
CA THR A 454 4.93 -14.17 9.04
C THR A 454 4.65 -14.11 7.55
N VAL A 455 3.48 -14.60 7.13
CA VAL A 455 3.09 -14.55 5.71
C VAL A 455 3.07 -13.12 5.21
N GLU A 456 2.53 -12.18 6.00
CA GLU A 456 2.46 -10.77 5.67
C GLU A 456 3.86 -10.15 5.50
N GLU A 457 4.79 -10.50 6.36
CA GLU A 457 6.18 -10.03 6.28
C GLU A 457 6.90 -10.56 5.03
N ALA A 458 6.75 -11.86 4.75
CA ALA A 458 7.29 -12.47 3.54
C ALA A 458 6.66 -11.87 2.28
N CYS A 459 5.33 -11.72 2.27
CA CYS A 459 4.60 -11.08 1.18
C CYS A 459 5.08 -9.65 0.94
N ALA A 460 5.22 -8.84 1.98
CA ALA A 460 5.66 -7.45 1.85
C ALA A 460 7.03 -7.37 1.17
N LEU A 461 8.01 -8.12 1.65
CA LEU A 461 9.35 -8.08 1.08
C LEU A 461 9.41 -8.67 -0.32
N LEU A 462 8.83 -9.85 -0.55
CA LEU A 462 8.89 -10.51 -1.86
C LEU A 462 8.12 -9.74 -2.93
N THR A 463 6.93 -9.22 -2.61
CA THR A 463 6.19 -8.37 -3.54
C THR A 463 6.89 -7.04 -3.80
N GLY A 464 7.55 -6.48 -2.79
CA GLY A 464 8.39 -5.29 -2.95
C GLY A 464 9.56 -5.55 -3.91
N LEU A 465 10.28 -6.66 -3.75
CA LEU A 465 11.36 -7.08 -4.65
C LEU A 465 10.85 -7.34 -6.07
N GLU A 466 9.69 -7.98 -6.22
CA GLU A 466 9.07 -8.20 -7.53
C GLU A 466 8.77 -6.87 -8.23
N THR A 467 8.26 -5.88 -7.48
CA THR A 467 8.01 -4.54 -8.01
C THR A 467 9.31 -3.87 -8.47
N LEU A 468 10.41 -4.02 -7.72
CA LEU A 468 11.73 -3.49 -8.09
C LEU A 468 12.31 -4.16 -9.33
N ASN A 469 11.95 -5.42 -9.63
CA ASN A 469 12.39 -6.12 -10.85
C ASN A 469 11.89 -5.44 -12.15
N GLY A 470 10.87 -4.61 -12.06
CA GLY A 470 10.41 -3.76 -13.16
C GLY A 470 11.31 -2.54 -13.43
N LEU A 471 12.29 -2.25 -12.57
CA LEU A 471 13.27 -1.18 -12.75
C LEU A 471 14.44 -1.69 -13.58
N PRO A 472 14.69 -1.15 -14.79
CA PRO A 472 15.75 -1.65 -15.68
C PRO A 472 17.11 -1.74 -15.02
N GLU A 473 17.45 -0.80 -14.15
CA GLU A 473 18.72 -0.69 -13.46
C GLU A 473 18.95 -1.76 -12.38
N LEU A 474 17.89 -2.21 -11.75
CA LEU A 474 17.95 -3.25 -10.73
C LEU A 474 17.72 -4.64 -11.34
N ALA A 475 17.03 -4.72 -12.48
CA ALA A 475 16.77 -5.98 -13.20
C ALA A 475 18.02 -6.60 -13.80
N GLU A 476 19.02 -5.79 -14.19
CA GLU A 476 20.33 -6.28 -14.67
C GLU A 476 21.28 -6.67 -13.52
N GLY A 477 20.90 -6.41 -12.27
CA GLY A 477 21.72 -6.69 -11.09
C GLY A 477 21.48 -8.08 -10.51
N SER A 478 22.53 -8.89 -10.36
CA SER A 478 22.48 -10.19 -9.66
C SER A 478 22.01 -10.08 -8.20
N ALA A 479 22.05 -8.90 -7.58
CA ALA A 479 21.66 -8.67 -6.19
C ALA A 479 20.16 -8.87 -5.96
N LEU A 480 19.31 -8.41 -6.89
CA LEU A 480 17.86 -8.53 -6.78
C LEU A 480 17.40 -10.00 -6.86
N GLU A 481 17.93 -10.74 -7.83
CA GLU A 481 17.64 -12.17 -7.97
C GLU A 481 18.18 -12.97 -6.77
N SER A 482 19.41 -12.69 -6.35
CA SER A 482 20.04 -13.35 -5.22
C SER A 482 19.29 -13.12 -3.91
N VAL A 483 18.91 -11.87 -3.59
CA VAL A 483 18.16 -11.57 -2.35
C VAL A 483 16.77 -12.19 -2.38
N THR A 484 16.12 -12.21 -3.55
CA THR A 484 14.82 -12.87 -3.72
C THR A 484 14.89 -14.36 -3.39
N LEU A 485 15.88 -15.06 -3.96
CA LEU A 485 16.10 -16.50 -3.68
C LEU A 485 16.42 -16.75 -2.21
N LYS A 486 17.28 -15.94 -1.59
CA LYS A 486 17.62 -16.04 -0.17
C LYS A 486 16.41 -15.85 0.73
N LEU A 487 15.57 -14.86 0.43
CA LEU A 487 14.35 -14.60 1.20
C LEU A 487 13.29 -15.68 1.01
N MET A 488 13.11 -16.19 -0.21
CA MET A 488 12.21 -17.33 -0.46
C MET A 488 12.66 -18.57 0.33
N ALA A 489 13.94 -18.85 0.37
CA ALA A 489 14.49 -19.95 1.16
C ALA A 489 14.29 -19.74 2.67
N ALA A 490 14.50 -18.52 3.16
CA ALA A 490 14.30 -18.17 4.58
C ALA A 490 12.82 -18.15 5.00
N ALA A 491 11.92 -17.77 4.10
CA ALA A 491 10.49 -17.74 4.34
C ALA A 491 9.84 -19.14 4.25
N GLY A 492 10.48 -20.12 3.61
CA GLY A 492 9.98 -21.49 3.50
C GLY A 492 8.58 -21.56 2.87
N GLU A 493 7.65 -22.28 3.52
CA GLU A 493 6.26 -22.42 3.06
C GLU A 493 5.53 -21.07 2.97
N GLU A 494 5.86 -20.11 3.84
CA GLU A 494 5.28 -18.78 3.82
C GLU A 494 5.68 -18.00 2.56
N GLY A 495 6.91 -18.22 2.07
CA GLY A 495 7.37 -17.66 0.80
C GLY A 495 6.58 -18.19 -0.41
N LEU A 496 6.19 -19.48 -0.38
CA LEU A 496 5.31 -20.04 -1.42
C LEU A 496 3.91 -19.44 -1.40
N LYS A 497 3.36 -19.15 -0.22
CA LYS A 497 2.08 -18.44 -0.07
C LYS A 497 2.16 -16.99 -0.57
N ALA A 498 3.32 -16.36 -0.46
CA ALA A 498 3.55 -15.01 -0.97
C ALA A 498 3.40 -14.90 -2.49
N ALA A 499 3.56 -16.00 -3.24
CA ALA A 499 3.30 -16.03 -4.68
C ALA A 499 1.83 -15.75 -5.07
N ALA A 500 0.92 -15.71 -4.12
CA ALA A 500 -0.47 -15.26 -4.32
C ALA A 500 -0.61 -13.73 -4.42
N LEU A 501 0.45 -12.97 -4.09
CA LEU A 501 0.52 -11.53 -4.28
C LEU A 501 1.42 -11.20 -5.46
N SER A 502 1.04 -10.18 -6.22
CA SER A 502 1.87 -9.60 -7.28
C SER A 502 1.84 -8.08 -7.15
N GLY A 503 3.01 -7.49 -7.05
CA GLY A 503 3.18 -6.05 -6.94
C GLY A 503 2.85 -5.31 -8.24
N PRO A 504 2.76 -3.98 -8.19
CA PRO A 504 2.62 -3.16 -9.39
C PRO A 504 3.87 -3.33 -10.25
N GLU A 505 3.67 -3.67 -11.53
CA GLU A 505 4.76 -3.60 -12.50
C GLU A 505 5.13 -2.14 -12.72
N VAL A 506 6.42 -1.83 -12.66
CA VAL A 506 6.92 -0.53 -13.09
C VAL A 506 6.94 -0.56 -14.61
N GLY A 507 6.00 0.16 -15.24
CA GLY A 507 5.94 0.24 -16.70
C GLY A 507 7.23 0.84 -17.28
N PRO A 508 7.56 0.53 -18.54
CA PRO A 508 8.62 1.23 -19.24
C PRO A 508 8.22 2.70 -19.32
N GLY A 509 8.70 3.50 -18.39
CA GLY A 509 8.64 4.94 -18.48
C GLY A 509 9.36 5.39 -19.77
N ASN A 510 9.30 6.68 -20.08
CA ASN A 510 10.19 7.24 -21.12
C ASN A 510 11.63 7.01 -20.64
N SER A 511 12.23 5.88 -21.03
CA SER A 511 13.55 5.44 -20.57
C SER A 511 14.63 6.51 -20.83
N ALA A 512 14.55 7.21 -21.97
CA ALA A 512 15.45 8.29 -22.31
C ALA A 512 15.30 9.49 -21.33
N ALA A 513 14.07 9.86 -20.97
CA ALA A 513 13.84 10.93 -20.00
C ALA A 513 14.28 10.52 -18.58
N LEU A 514 14.12 9.26 -18.22
CA LEU A 514 14.56 8.71 -16.94
C LEU A 514 16.09 8.82 -16.79
N GLU A 515 16.83 8.34 -17.80
CA GLU A 515 18.30 8.40 -17.84
C GLU A 515 18.82 9.85 -17.81
N THR A 516 18.24 10.73 -18.64
CA THR A 516 18.62 12.14 -18.67
C THR A 516 18.38 12.82 -17.31
N ALA A 517 17.23 12.57 -16.70
CA ALA A 517 16.90 13.14 -15.39
C ALA A 517 17.84 12.64 -14.29
N ARG A 518 18.17 11.36 -14.31
CA ARG A 518 19.08 10.73 -13.37
C ARG A 518 20.50 11.30 -13.46
N GLU A 519 21.02 11.38 -14.69
CA GLU A 519 22.35 11.96 -14.91
C GLU A 519 22.41 13.42 -14.46
N ALA A 520 21.36 14.19 -14.73
CA ALA A 520 21.26 15.58 -14.29
C ALA A 520 21.20 15.72 -12.76
N ILE A 521 20.51 14.82 -12.06
CA ILE A 521 20.50 14.79 -10.58
C ILE A 521 21.90 14.46 -10.06
N ARG A 522 22.57 13.47 -10.64
CA ARG A 522 23.92 13.04 -10.24
C ARG A 522 24.97 14.14 -10.45
N THR A 523 24.84 14.90 -11.54
CA THR A 523 25.80 15.96 -11.93
C THR A 523 25.43 17.34 -11.40
N GLY A 524 24.25 17.48 -10.77
CA GLY A 524 23.75 18.78 -10.33
C GLY A 524 23.50 19.75 -11.48
N THR A 525 22.92 19.27 -12.59
CA THR A 525 22.74 20.04 -13.82
C THR A 525 21.29 20.40 -14.06
N GLN A 526 21.01 21.64 -14.44
CA GLN A 526 19.68 22.13 -14.80
C GLN A 526 19.18 21.48 -16.10
N LEU A 527 17.88 21.22 -16.19
CA LEU A 527 17.21 20.64 -17.34
C LEU A 527 16.24 21.64 -18.00
N ARG A 528 16.14 21.55 -19.34
CA ARG A 528 15.05 22.11 -20.13
C ARG A 528 14.04 21.03 -20.44
N LEU A 529 12.77 21.28 -20.10
CA LEU A 529 11.67 20.31 -20.14
C LEU A 529 10.58 20.82 -21.09
N ARG A 530 10.19 20.01 -22.07
CA ARG A 530 8.92 20.16 -22.81
C ARG A 530 7.90 19.22 -22.21
N TYR A 531 6.87 19.80 -21.60
CA TYR A 531 5.89 19.08 -20.80
C TYR A 531 4.48 19.20 -21.37
N PHE A 532 3.85 18.06 -21.66
CA PHE A 532 2.46 17.98 -22.06
C PHE A 532 1.55 17.98 -20.85
N SER A 533 0.63 18.94 -20.78
CA SER A 533 -0.43 19.02 -19.77
C SER A 533 -1.75 18.54 -20.37
N PRO A 534 -2.18 17.27 -20.07
CA PRO A 534 -3.40 16.72 -20.68
C PRO A 534 -4.65 17.52 -20.35
N LEU A 535 -4.68 18.14 -19.15
CA LEU A 535 -5.82 18.93 -18.67
C LEU A 535 -6.03 20.21 -19.46
N LEU A 536 -4.93 20.87 -19.85
CA LEU A 536 -4.95 22.10 -20.63
C LEU A 536 -4.79 21.80 -22.13
N ASP A 537 -4.49 20.55 -22.48
CA ASP A 537 -4.15 20.10 -23.85
C ASP A 537 -3.05 20.98 -24.50
N THR A 538 -2.07 21.38 -23.70
CA THR A 538 -0.98 22.26 -24.09
C THR A 538 0.39 21.68 -23.77
N VAL A 539 1.38 22.06 -24.57
CA VAL A 539 2.80 21.78 -24.30
C VAL A 539 3.45 23.06 -23.82
N SER A 540 4.14 22.98 -22.69
CA SER A 540 4.89 24.09 -22.13
C SER A 540 6.39 23.77 -22.06
N GLU A 541 7.23 24.77 -22.32
CA GLU A 541 8.66 24.68 -22.07
C GLU A 541 8.99 25.27 -20.69
N ARG A 542 9.83 24.56 -19.95
CA ARG A 542 10.21 24.93 -18.59
C ARG A 542 11.68 24.65 -18.34
N SER A 543 12.34 25.53 -17.57
CA SER A 543 13.62 25.24 -16.94
C SER A 543 13.39 24.70 -15.55
N ILE A 544 14.03 23.59 -15.21
CA ILE A 544 13.84 22.90 -13.94
C ILE A 544 15.19 22.47 -13.35
N ASP A 545 15.31 22.55 -12.06
CA ASP A 545 16.43 22.00 -11.29
C ASP A 545 15.98 20.64 -10.73
N PRO A 546 16.44 19.51 -11.27
CA PRO A 546 16.00 18.19 -10.86
C PRO A 546 16.51 17.85 -9.47
N LEU A 547 15.65 17.32 -8.61
CA LEU A 547 15.98 16.97 -7.23
C LEU A 547 16.00 15.47 -7.01
N ARG A 548 14.95 14.79 -7.48
CA ARG A 548 14.80 13.34 -7.31
C ARG A 548 13.79 12.71 -8.27
N LEU A 549 13.95 11.41 -8.48
CA LEU A 549 13.04 10.56 -9.22
C LEU A 549 12.33 9.61 -8.26
N TYR A 550 11.05 9.41 -8.46
CA TYR A 550 10.30 8.39 -7.72
C TYR A 550 9.19 7.80 -8.59
N SER A 551 8.83 6.57 -8.29
CA SER A 551 7.69 5.90 -8.90
C SER A 551 6.55 5.80 -7.90
N LEU A 552 5.32 6.06 -8.35
CA LEU A 552 4.10 5.84 -7.60
C LEU A 552 3.08 5.14 -8.51
N ASP A 553 2.61 3.95 -8.08
CA ASP A 553 1.64 3.12 -8.82
C ASP A 553 2.00 2.98 -10.30
N ASN A 554 3.21 2.56 -10.59
CA ASN A 554 3.69 2.35 -11.95
C ASN A 554 3.86 3.62 -12.81
N THR A 555 3.84 4.79 -12.18
CA THR A 555 4.06 6.07 -12.87
C THR A 555 5.29 6.73 -12.30
N TRP A 556 6.23 7.08 -13.18
CA TRP A 556 7.45 7.79 -12.81
C TRP A 556 7.22 9.30 -12.71
N TYR A 557 7.78 9.89 -11.68
CA TYR A 557 7.75 11.32 -11.40
C TYR A 557 9.16 11.86 -11.22
N LEU A 558 9.41 13.02 -11.80
CA LEU A 558 10.57 13.85 -11.52
C LEU A 558 10.12 15.03 -10.64
N GLU A 559 10.60 15.06 -9.40
CA GLU A 559 10.46 16.25 -8.56
C GLU A 559 11.59 17.21 -8.89
N ALA A 560 11.22 18.43 -9.18
CA ALA A 560 12.15 19.47 -9.54
C ALA A 560 11.67 20.85 -9.07
N TYR A 561 12.59 21.76 -8.84
CA TYR A 561 12.26 23.17 -8.71
C TYR A 561 12.01 23.75 -10.10
N CYS A 562 10.82 24.29 -10.31
CA CYS A 562 10.40 24.86 -11.58
C CYS A 562 10.59 26.38 -11.56
N HIS A 563 11.48 26.90 -12.38
CA HIS A 563 11.79 28.35 -12.44
C HIS A 563 10.61 29.20 -12.92
N SER A 564 9.77 28.67 -13.82
CA SER A 564 8.58 29.39 -14.30
C SER A 564 7.43 29.40 -13.28
N ALA A 565 7.36 28.40 -12.38
CA ALA A 565 6.36 28.30 -11.33
C ALA A 565 6.87 28.76 -9.96
N LEU A 566 8.15 29.15 -9.86
CA LEU A 566 8.85 29.57 -8.64
C LEU A 566 8.63 28.63 -7.45
N GLY A 567 8.68 27.31 -7.70
CA GLY A 567 8.44 26.32 -6.65
C GLY A 567 8.63 24.87 -7.09
N LEU A 568 8.55 23.97 -6.11
CA LEU A 568 8.65 22.53 -6.34
C LEU A 568 7.44 22.02 -7.14
N ARG A 569 7.73 21.16 -8.12
CA ARG A 569 6.71 20.51 -8.95
C ARG A 569 7.09 19.06 -9.23
N ASN A 570 6.06 18.24 -9.40
CA ASN A 570 6.19 16.83 -9.78
C ASN A 570 5.79 16.66 -11.24
N PHE A 571 6.73 16.22 -12.07
CA PHE A 571 6.53 16.02 -13.49
C PHE A 571 6.45 14.51 -13.78
N ARG A 572 5.35 14.06 -14.37
CA ARG A 572 5.22 12.67 -14.85
C ARG A 572 6.12 12.47 -16.07
N LEU A 573 6.96 11.43 -16.03
CA LEU A 573 7.90 11.15 -17.11
C LEU A 573 7.22 10.78 -18.43
N ASP A 574 6.06 10.11 -18.38
CA ASP A 574 5.26 9.75 -19.55
C ASP A 574 4.64 10.95 -20.28
N ARG A 575 4.62 12.13 -19.63
CA ARG A 575 4.15 13.41 -20.20
C ARG A 575 5.28 14.30 -20.70
N ILE A 576 6.52 13.87 -20.54
CA ILE A 576 7.70 14.59 -21.02
C ILE A 576 7.87 14.27 -22.51
N GLU A 577 7.77 15.29 -23.36
CA GLU A 577 8.02 15.17 -24.79
C GLU A 577 9.50 15.29 -25.15
N ALA A 578 10.23 16.16 -24.44
CA ALA A 578 11.68 16.33 -24.56
C ALA A 578 12.28 16.74 -23.20
N LEU A 579 13.44 16.21 -22.88
CA LEU A 579 14.21 16.56 -21.69
C LEU A 579 15.68 16.66 -22.10
N GLU A 580 16.26 17.85 -21.91
CA GLU A 580 17.62 18.15 -22.34
C GLU A 580 18.41 18.84 -21.22
N SER A 581 19.68 18.50 -21.07
CA SER A 581 20.56 19.19 -20.15
C SER A 581 20.89 20.59 -20.70
N THR A 582 20.80 21.62 -19.85
CA THR A 582 21.19 22.98 -20.22
C THR A 582 22.70 23.22 -20.07
N GLY A 583 23.42 22.33 -19.40
CA GLY A 583 24.82 22.52 -19.01
C GLY A 583 25.05 23.53 -17.88
N LEU A 584 23.99 24.16 -17.36
CA LEU A 584 24.05 25.06 -16.23
C LEU A 584 23.94 24.28 -14.91
N PRO A 585 24.61 24.72 -13.82
CA PRO A 585 24.43 24.10 -12.52
C PRO A 585 23.02 24.39 -11.96
N VAL A 586 22.50 23.51 -11.12
CA VAL A 586 21.27 23.76 -10.35
C VAL A 586 21.44 24.97 -9.43
N SER A 587 20.36 25.73 -9.19
CA SER A 587 20.39 26.90 -8.31
C SER A 587 20.50 26.47 -6.83
N GLU A 588 21.14 27.31 -6.01
CA GLU A 588 21.23 27.07 -4.54
C GLU A 588 19.86 27.03 -3.85
N THR A 589 18.85 27.61 -4.46
CA THR A 589 17.45 27.59 -3.98
C THR A 589 16.80 26.21 -4.11
N ALA A 590 17.39 25.32 -4.90
CA ALA A 590 16.92 23.97 -5.16
C ALA A 590 17.45 22.92 -4.15
N ALA A 591 17.87 23.35 -2.96
CA ALA A 591 18.32 22.39 -1.95
C ALA A 591 17.18 21.41 -1.61
N PRO A 592 17.41 20.09 -1.61
CA PRO A 592 16.41 19.12 -1.23
C PRO A 592 16.01 19.36 0.22
N GLY A 593 14.85 19.97 0.43
CA GLY A 593 14.30 20.19 1.75
C GLY A 593 13.77 18.87 2.29
N GLY A 594 14.40 18.34 3.36
CA GLY A 594 13.83 17.37 4.26
C GLY A 594 13.33 16.05 3.65
N SER A 595 12.63 15.27 4.46
CA SER A 595 12.03 13.99 4.13
C SER A 595 11.16 14.06 2.85
N PHE A 596 11.12 12.97 2.08
CA PHE A 596 10.30 12.86 0.87
C PHE A 596 8.87 13.32 1.07
N PRO A 597 8.25 14.09 0.16
CA PRO A 597 6.86 14.42 0.29
C PRO A 597 6.04 13.12 0.24
N VAL A 598 5.33 12.85 1.32
CA VAL A 598 4.32 11.79 1.39
C VAL A 598 3.22 12.06 0.35
N LYS A 599 3.14 13.29 -0.14
CA LYS A 599 2.09 13.82 -0.99
C LYS A 599 2.66 14.23 -2.34
N LEU A 600 2.00 13.84 -3.43
CA LEU A 600 2.28 14.32 -4.80
C LEU A 600 2.13 15.84 -4.94
N PHE A 601 1.44 16.44 -4.01
CA PHE A 601 1.13 17.85 -3.95
C PHE A 601 1.41 18.39 -2.54
N THR A 602 2.20 19.43 -2.44
CA THR A 602 2.42 20.18 -1.21
C THR A 602 1.56 21.42 -1.28
N PRO A 603 0.51 21.56 -0.43
CA PRO A 603 -0.34 22.72 -0.43
C PRO A 603 0.41 24.00 -0.08
N ASN A 604 0.11 25.08 -0.77
CA ASN A 604 0.50 26.44 -0.46
C ASN A 604 -0.70 27.24 0.06
N ASP A 605 -0.46 28.32 0.78
CA ASP A 605 -1.52 29.20 1.29
C ASP A 605 -2.36 29.84 0.16
N ASP A 606 -1.76 30.01 -1.02
CA ASP A 606 -2.40 30.58 -2.22
C ASP A 606 -3.26 29.55 -2.99
N ASP A 607 -3.22 28.26 -2.61
CA ASP A 607 -3.99 27.22 -3.28
C ASP A 607 -5.46 27.30 -2.92
N THR A 608 -6.32 27.00 -3.89
CA THR A 608 -7.77 27.04 -3.72
C THR A 608 -8.25 25.88 -2.84
N VAL A 609 -8.94 26.23 -1.75
CA VAL A 609 -9.65 25.26 -0.90
C VAL A 609 -10.98 24.91 -1.53
N VAL A 610 -11.21 23.61 -1.75
CA VAL A 610 -12.41 23.08 -2.37
C VAL A 610 -13.09 22.09 -1.43
N VAL A 611 -14.38 22.31 -1.20
CA VAL A 611 -15.23 21.37 -0.45
C VAL A 611 -15.86 20.40 -1.43
N VAL A 612 -15.53 19.13 -1.28
CA VAL A 612 -16.06 18.04 -2.10
C VAL A 612 -16.94 17.14 -1.24
N GLU A 613 -18.15 16.87 -1.71
CA GLU A 613 -18.97 15.81 -1.15
C GLU A 613 -18.67 14.50 -1.87
N LEU A 614 -18.38 13.48 -1.08
CA LEU A 614 -18.09 12.14 -1.52
C LEU A 614 -19.20 11.19 -1.05
N THR A 615 -19.78 10.46 -1.96
CA THR A 615 -20.67 9.37 -1.57
C THR A 615 -19.88 8.28 -0.85
N ARG A 616 -20.54 7.34 -0.20
CA ARG A 616 -19.89 6.18 0.43
C ARG A 616 -18.90 5.46 -0.52
N ARG A 617 -19.15 5.46 -1.82
CA ARG A 617 -18.28 4.85 -2.85
C ARG A 617 -17.04 5.68 -3.15
N GLY A 618 -17.13 6.99 -2.95
CA GLY A 618 -16.06 7.94 -3.23
C GLY A 618 -15.18 8.27 -2.03
N THR A 619 -15.42 7.70 -0.85
CA THR A 619 -14.69 8.07 0.38
C THR A 619 -13.17 7.89 0.26
N GLY A 620 -12.69 6.91 -0.51
CA GLY A 620 -11.27 6.72 -0.78
C GLY A 620 -10.59 7.89 -1.49
N LEU A 621 -11.38 8.74 -2.20
CA LEU A 621 -10.85 9.95 -2.84
C LEU A 621 -10.36 10.98 -1.83
N ALA A 622 -10.90 10.99 -0.60
CA ALA A 622 -10.43 11.87 0.46
C ALA A 622 -8.95 11.56 0.82
N ASP A 623 -8.60 10.29 0.89
CA ASP A 623 -7.22 9.86 1.14
C ASP A 623 -6.34 10.06 -0.11
N GLU A 624 -6.87 9.78 -1.30
CA GLU A 624 -6.15 9.90 -2.58
C GLU A 624 -5.74 11.35 -2.86
N TYR A 625 -6.63 12.32 -2.57
CA TYR A 625 -6.39 13.75 -2.77
C TYR A 625 -5.98 14.49 -1.49
N TYR A 626 -5.61 13.75 -0.44
CA TYR A 626 -5.05 14.29 0.81
C TYR A 626 -5.94 15.35 1.47
N ALA A 627 -7.23 15.03 1.68
CA ALA A 627 -8.15 15.92 2.35
C ALA A 627 -7.60 16.42 3.69
N GLU A 628 -7.61 17.74 3.89
CA GLU A 628 -7.13 18.38 5.12
C GLU A 628 -8.12 18.15 6.27
N ARG A 629 -9.41 18.14 5.94
CA ARG A 629 -10.50 17.91 6.88
C ARG A 629 -11.56 17.02 6.25
N THR A 630 -12.15 16.17 7.06
CA THR A 630 -13.27 15.33 6.65
C THR A 630 -14.38 15.39 7.70
N ALA A 631 -15.64 15.28 7.26
CA ALA A 631 -16.78 15.11 8.12
C ALA A 631 -17.69 14.01 7.56
N GLU A 632 -18.10 13.08 8.43
CA GLU A 632 -18.98 11.98 8.03
C GLU A 632 -20.39 12.49 7.74
N LEU A 633 -20.99 11.96 6.69
CA LEU A 633 -22.36 12.23 6.27
C LEU A 633 -23.31 11.11 6.67
N PRO A 634 -24.59 11.42 6.95
CA PRO A 634 -25.62 10.41 7.08
C PRO A 634 -25.65 9.51 5.84
N GLY A 635 -25.50 8.20 6.03
CA GLY A 635 -25.41 7.24 4.92
C GLY A 635 -23.98 6.79 4.55
N GLY A 636 -22.95 7.25 5.31
CA GLY A 636 -21.55 6.79 5.18
C GLY A 636 -20.76 7.47 4.07
N GLY A 637 -21.22 8.60 3.54
CA GLY A 637 -20.43 9.52 2.72
C GLY A 637 -19.55 10.44 3.55
N LEU A 638 -18.74 11.28 2.89
CA LEU A 638 -17.85 12.26 3.51
C LEU A 638 -18.01 13.64 2.87
N LEU A 639 -17.91 14.70 3.68
CA LEU A 639 -17.43 15.99 3.21
C LEU A 639 -15.92 16.01 3.36
N ALA A 640 -15.22 16.44 2.31
CA ALA A 640 -13.77 16.53 2.28
C ALA A 640 -13.36 17.95 1.88
N GLU A 641 -12.45 18.54 2.64
CA GLU A 641 -11.82 19.83 2.33
C GLU A 641 -10.44 19.54 1.74
N ILE A 642 -10.24 19.90 0.47
CA ILE A 642 -9.06 19.55 -0.32
C ILE A 642 -8.49 20.83 -0.93
N ARG A 643 -7.17 21.02 -0.88
CA ARG A 643 -6.49 22.11 -1.57
C ARG A 643 -6.03 21.71 -2.95
N PHE A 644 -6.20 22.61 -3.90
CA PHE A 644 -5.78 22.40 -5.29
C PHE A 644 -4.99 23.62 -5.79
N GLY A 645 -3.80 23.38 -6.32
CA GLY A 645 -2.97 24.40 -6.98
C GLY A 645 -3.46 24.79 -8.38
N SER A 646 -4.42 24.04 -8.92
CA SER A 646 -5.14 24.36 -10.17
C SER A 646 -6.51 23.74 -10.12
N THR A 647 -7.52 24.53 -10.44
CA THR A 647 -8.92 24.13 -10.39
C THR A 647 -9.54 23.82 -11.76
N ALA A 648 -8.82 24.11 -12.83
CA ALA A 648 -9.31 23.99 -14.21
C ALA A 648 -9.76 22.56 -14.62
N TRP A 649 -9.26 21.55 -13.92
CA TRP A 649 -9.55 20.15 -14.21
C TRP A 649 -10.68 19.55 -13.34
N LEU A 650 -11.15 20.28 -12.36
CA LEU A 650 -12.16 19.78 -11.42
C LEU A 650 -13.48 19.38 -12.08
N PRO A 651 -13.99 20.06 -13.12
CA PRO A 651 -15.15 19.57 -13.85
C PRO A 651 -14.92 18.18 -14.50
N MET A 652 -13.71 17.94 -15.00
CA MET A 652 -13.31 16.63 -15.56
C MET A 652 -13.23 15.56 -14.47
N PHE A 653 -12.73 15.92 -13.29
CA PHE A 653 -12.70 15.05 -12.12
C PHE A 653 -14.11 14.60 -11.71
N VAL A 654 -15.06 15.53 -11.59
CA VAL A 654 -16.45 15.19 -11.25
C VAL A 654 -17.06 14.24 -12.30
N ALA A 655 -16.87 14.53 -13.57
CA ALA A 655 -17.34 13.71 -14.68
C ALA A 655 -16.72 12.30 -14.67
N GLN A 656 -15.40 12.19 -14.43
CA GLN A 656 -14.69 10.92 -14.35
C GLN A 656 -15.25 10.00 -13.27
N HIS A 657 -15.57 10.56 -12.11
CA HIS A 657 -16.03 9.80 -10.96
C HIS A 657 -17.53 9.47 -10.94
N GLY A 658 -18.28 9.89 -11.98
CA GLY A 658 -19.59 9.33 -12.31
C GLY A 658 -20.60 9.33 -11.14
N GLY A 659 -20.79 10.45 -10.44
CA GLY A 659 -21.74 10.60 -9.33
C GLY A 659 -21.23 10.09 -7.98
N THR A 660 -19.94 9.86 -7.81
CA THR A 660 -19.34 9.52 -6.51
C THR A 660 -18.71 10.72 -5.82
N ALA A 661 -18.46 11.81 -6.56
CA ALA A 661 -17.90 13.06 -6.08
C ALA A 661 -18.65 14.25 -6.68
N ARG A 662 -18.89 15.32 -5.90
CA ARG A 662 -19.33 16.63 -6.40
C ARG A 662 -18.66 17.75 -5.63
N ILE A 663 -18.53 18.91 -6.27
CA ILE A 663 -18.01 20.12 -5.67
C ILE A 663 -19.15 20.88 -5.03
N LEU A 664 -18.97 21.33 -3.79
CA LEU A 664 -19.92 22.18 -3.08
C LEU A 664 -19.44 23.63 -2.98
N GLN A 665 -18.12 23.83 -2.80
CA GLN A 665 -17.51 25.15 -2.68
C GLN A 665 -16.13 25.16 -3.34
N PRO A 666 -15.70 26.26 -3.95
CA PRO A 666 -16.45 27.50 -4.25
C PRO A 666 -17.61 27.27 -5.23
N GLU A 667 -18.65 28.09 -5.15
CA GLU A 667 -19.86 27.96 -5.99
C GLU A 667 -19.56 28.06 -7.49
N GLU A 668 -18.59 28.91 -7.87
CA GLU A 668 -18.18 29.06 -9.27
C GLU A 668 -17.64 27.73 -9.85
N LEU A 669 -16.92 26.94 -9.05
CA LEU A 669 -16.39 25.64 -9.47
C LEU A 669 -17.50 24.58 -9.51
N ALA A 670 -18.45 24.65 -8.59
CA ALA A 670 -19.61 23.78 -8.60
C ALA A 670 -20.48 24.05 -9.86
N GLU A 671 -20.69 25.33 -10.22
CA GLU A 671 -21.42 25.73 -11.40
C GLU A 671 -20.70 25.32 -12.71
N ALA A 672 -19.40 25.60 -12.79
CA ALA A 672 -18.58 25.15 -13.94
C ALA A 672 -18.62 23.62 -14.13
N SER A 673 -18.70 22.86 -13.03
CA SER A 673 -18.84 21.40 -13.09
C SER A 673 -20.21 20.98 -13.59
N ARG A 674 -21.28 21.65 -13.17
CA ARG A 674 -22.66 21.43 -13.66
C ARG A 674 -22.78 21.72 -15.16
N GLU A 675 -22.22 22.85 -15.61
CA GLU A 675 -22.20 23.22 -17.03
C GLU A 675 -21.42 22.21 -17.88
N TRP A 676 -20.26 21.76 -17.39
CA TRP A 676 -19.45 20.74 -18.07
C TRP A 676 -20.19 19.42 -18.26
N LEU A 677 -20.89 18.97 -17.22
CA LEU A 677 -21.68 17.74 -17.25
C LEU A 677 -22.87 17.87 -18.18
N ALA A 678 -23.61 18.99 -18.11
CA ALA A 678 -24.73 19.24 -18.98
C ALA A 678 -24.33 19.30 -20.47
N ALA A 679 -23.24 20.01 -20.79
CA ALA A 679 -22.70 20.07 -22.13
C ALA A 679 -22.19 18.71 -22.61
N GLY A 680 -21.65 17.88 -21.71
CA GLY A 680 -21.26 16.50 -22.03
C GLY A 680 -22.44 15.60 -22.34
N LEU A 681 -23.52 15.69 -21.55
CA LEU A 681 -24.74 14.91 -21.73
C LEU A 681 -25.49 15.29 -23.02
N ALA A 682 -25.53 16.57 -23.37
CA ALA A 682 -26.20 17.05 -24.57
C ALA A 682 -25.70 16.38 -25.88
N ASN A 683 -24.47 15.82 -25.85
CA ASN A 683 -23.96 15.05 -27.00
C ASN A 683 -24.61 13.65 -27.11
N TYR A 684 -25.38 13.19 -26.16
CA TYR A 684 -26.03 11.88 -26.08
C TYR A 684 -27.55 11.95 -26.01
N GLU A 685 -28.13 13.16 -26.13
CA GLU A 685 -29.55 13.42 -26.23
C GLU A 685 -29.84 13.54 -27.73
N ASP A 686 -30.61 12.61 -28.29
CA ASP A 686 -31.19 12.67 -29.65
C ASP A 686 -32.52 13.43 -29.62
#